data_432dbda61b59ea9d798284b5a33ef04f
#
_entry.id   432dbda61b59ea9d798284b5a33ef04f
#
_cell.length_a   1.000
_cell.length_b   1.000
_cell.length_c   1.000
_cell.angle_alpha   90.00
_cell.angle_beta   90.00
_cell.angle_gamma   90.00
#
_symmetry.space_group_name_H-M   'P 1'
#
loop_
_entity.id
_entity.type
_entity.pdbx_description
1 polymer ?
#
loop_
_entity_poly.entity_id
_entity_poly.type
_entity_poly.pdbx_seq_one_letter_code
_entity_poly.pdbx_strand_id
1 'polypeptide(L)'
;MLSITIPCWSRVIRWSCLLVCLAASCLDDISLRGDEPNPSRQSPIAFLGARIHTAAGSVIESGTLMIDDGHIVAVGPSDQVLLPAGAKLIDASGRVIIPGLVDSHSHLGVYSRPALTANSDGNESSDPITSVVRALDSLNPFDPGIRMANAGGITTANIMPGSANVIGGQTIYVKLRGYSPEQMWFETPHVLGGLKMANGENPKRAYGGKGKAPSTRMKVAALQRTEFIKAQEYLAKWERYRQKLATRDQVSGTALAAGASDKKEDSPTPPERNIALEPLVEVLQKKRTVHFHTHRADDILTVLRLRREFGFDLVIQHGTESYKVLDEIAKEGVPISLTIPDSPGGKAEVVGFIEECAAELTKAGIKVHVNTDDPVTESRFLLRTAAITVRGGLSPDEALKTVTINPAQALKLDHRVGSLEVGKDADFAILSGEPFSAYTRVLETYIDGKRVFALDNESDRSFQTGGFASLNKSRLPEFKPLTGFPPPTKAPPQPGLTKLATADSTEFIILANRLHTVANGTIRDGAVHVNDGKILFAGAQANLALPAGVPVLTAANVTPGLIDAATIVPLSGEYNIPADQDADENSDPNQADARVLDAFNPSEPLLRYLLEQGITVVHSIPGRANVIGGLSGVFRTHGRNVETMTVRFPQALVINLGESPKETYKDRLPKTRMGTAALIRQAFSDAANAKKKAEGTKDKDSPADRSLKKESFGLALDKKIQTLFAAQQADDILTGLRLSREFGLDAAIALAAEGYLVREELAAAKVPLFLHPTMQRAGGSLETYHSHLGNASSLADAKIPLAITSGAEGYVPKTRVARFEAAIAAIHGLGFERALSAISLDAAKVLRIDDRYGSLEPGKVADLVLYDGDPFEYATHVTHVVVDGRLVHSRADRKPIPLAQRLFWSSLEMPCCLGW
;
A
#
# COMPACT_ATOMS: atom_id res chain seq x y z
N MET A 1 45.65 5.57 40.20
CA MET A 1 46.20 4.60 41.13
C MET A 1 45.18 3.55 41.39
N LEU A 2 45.38 2.43 40.80
CA LEU A 2 45.26 1.03 41.29
C LEU A 2 45.23 0.14 40.05
N SER A 3 46.38 -0.37 39.79
CA SER A 3 46.68 -1.49 38.87
C SER A 3 46.28 -2.82 39.52
N ILE A 4 45.66 -3.72 38.76
CA ILE A 4 45.77 -5.15 39.02
C ILE A 4 46.00 -5.90 37.73
N THR A 5 47.01 -6.70 37.75
CA THR A 5 47.76 -7.44 36.77
C THR A 5 47.05 -8.75 36.34
N ILE A 6 47.35 -9.11 35.09
CA ILE A 6 47.13 -10.42 34.43
C ILE A 6 48.06 -11.49 35.04
N PRO A 7 47.70 -12.77 34.96
CA PRO A 7 48.69 -13.68 34.42
C PRO A 7 48.23 -14.58 33.27
N CYS A 8 49.08 -14.63 32.29
CA CYS A 8 49.22 -15.57 31.20
C CYS A 8 49.74 -16.92 31.70
N TRP A 9 49.19 -18.05 31.24
CA TRP A 9 49.91 -19.31 31.18
C TRP A 9 49.59 -20.09 29.92
N SER A 10 50.64 -20.21 29.09
CA SER A 10 50.77 -21.07 27.93
C SER A 10 51.10 -22.53 28.37
N ARG A 11 50.57 -23.50 27.66
CA ARG A 11 51.28 -24.76 27.38
C ARG A 11 50.88 -25.39 26.06
N VAL A 12 51.85 -25.49 25.21
CA VAL A 12 51.97 -26.28 23.98
C VAL A 12 52.28 -27.72 24.35
N ILE A 13 51.65 -28.72 23.67
CA ILE A 13 52.25 -30.03 23.43
C ILE A 13 51.82 -30.50 22.02
N ARG A 14 52.82 -30.73 21.19
CA ARG A 14 52.85 -31.45 19.90
C ARG A 14 52.88 -32.98 20.16
N TRP A 15 52.43 -33.70 19.13
CA TRP A 15 53.07 -34.92 18.51
C TRP A 15 52.05 -35.53 17.57
N SER A 16 52.14 -35.58 16.27
CA SER A 16 52.93 -36.26 15.25
C SER A 16 52.52 -37.73 14.98
N CYS A 17 52.04 -37.91 13.74
CA CYS A 17 52.21 -39.01 12.76
C CYS A 17 52.19 -40.48 13.20
N LEU A 18 51.36 -41.25 12.49
CA LEU A 18 51.85 -42.42 11.70
C LEU A 18 50.83 -42.87 10.64
N LEU A 19 51.26 -42.88 9.40
CA LEU A 19 50.69 -43.61 8.26
C LEU A 19 51.08 -45.09 8.37
N VAL A 20 50.13 -46.01 8.09
CA VAL A 20 50.50 -47.31 7.45
C VAL A 20 49.39 -47.70 6.51
N CYS A 21 49.71 -47.89 5.29
CA CYS A 21 48.96 -48.58 4.22
C CYS A 21 48.92 -50.08 4.46
N LEU A 22 47.82 -50.71 4.10
CA LEU A 22 47.88 -52.05 3.45
C LEU A 22 46.57 -52.28 2.68
N ALA A 23 46.77 -52.51 1.38
CA ALA A 23 45.75 -53.02 0.47
C ALA A 23 45.71 -54.55 0.59
N ALA A 24 44.51 -55.13 0.46
CA ALA A 24 44.22 -56.24 -0.43
C ALA A 24 42.86 -56.89 -0.17
N SER A 25 42.28 -57.11 -1.30
CA SER A 25 41.41 -58.24 -1.73
C SER A 25 39.91 -58.05 -1.72
N CYS A 26 39.39 -57.99 -2.96
CA CYS A 26 38.04 -58.24 -3.38
C CYS A 26 37.44 -59.56 -2.87
N LEU A 27 36.17 -59.55 -2.61
CA LEU A 27 35.18 -60.47 -3.21
C LEU A 27 33.80 -60.22 -2.61
N ASP A 28 32.87 -59.99 -3.50
CA ASP A 28 31.41 -60.16 -3.50
C ASP A 28 30.67 -60.41 -2.18
N ASP A 29 29.79 -59.46 -1.84
CA ASP A 29 28.50 -59.76 -1.28
C ASP A 29 27.47 -58.67 -1.69
N ILE A 30 26.66 -58.94 -2.68
CA ILE A 30 25.45 -58.18 -3.01
C ILE A 30 24.45 -58.55 -1.92
N SER A 31 24.48 -57.83 -0.79
CA SER A 31 23.36 -57.83 0.16
C SER A 31 22.49 -56.64 -0.14
N LEU A 32 21.26 -56.87 -0.57
CA LEU A 32 20.13 -55.95 -0.53
C LEU A 32 20.02 -55.35 0.89
N ARG A 33 20.75 -54.28 1.15
CA ARG A 33 20.47 -53.40 2.31
C ARG A 33 19.29 -52.51 1.88
N GLY A 34 18.12 -52.80 2.44
CA GLY A 34 17.06 -51.83 2.55
C GLY A 34 17.66 -50.55 3.20
N ASP A 35 17.39 -49.40 2.61
CA ASP A 35 17.75 -48.11 3.18
C ASP A 35 17.27 -48.05 4.63
N GLU A 36 18.20 -48.15 5.58
CA GLU A 36 17.92 -47.76 6.97
C GLU A 36 17.60 -46.27 6.95
N PRO A 37 16.51 -45.82 7.56
CA PRO A 37 16.16 -44.42 7.57
C PRO A 37 17.26 -43.62 8.26
N ASN A 38 17.84 -42.68 7.54
CA ASN A 38 18.81 -41.73 8.07
C ASN A 38 18.14 -40.96 9.24
N PRO A 39 18.65 -41.09 10.49
CA PRO A 39 17.97 -40.55 11.67
C PRO A 39 17.88 -39.02 11.72
N SER A 40 18.35 -38.30 10.70
CA SER A 40 18.25 -36.85 10.56
C SER A 40 17.25 -36.41 9.51
N ARG A 41 16.61 -37.31 8.72
CA ARG A 41 15.63 -36.93 7.72
C ARG A 41 14.27 -36.68 8.39
N GLN A 42 13.78 -35.44 8.32
CA GLN A 42 12.41 -35.14 8.78
C GLN A 42 11.40 -35.90 7.92
N SER A 43 10.37 -36.46 8.56
CA SER A 43 9.29 -37.13 7.83
C SER A 43 8.58 -36.14 6.90
N PRO A 44 8.13 -36.59 5.71
CA PRO A 44 7.30 -35.76 4.83
C PRO A 44 6.09 -35.21 5.56
N ILE A 45 5.63 -34.00 5.18
CA ILE A 45 4.45 -33.37 5.75
C ILE A 45 3.39 -33.29 4.66
N ALA A 46 2.17 -33.72 4.96
CA ALA A 46 1.03 -33.67 4.06
C ALA A 46 -0.09 -32.80 4.66
N PHE A 47 -0.51 -31.75 3.91
CA PHE A 47 -1.65 -30.91 4.22
C PHE A 47 -2.87 -31.43 3.47
N LEU A 48 -3.89 -31.87 4.19
CA LEU A 48 -5.01 -32.64 3.66
C LEU A 48 -6.30 -31.82 3.59
N GLY A 49 -7.08 -32.01 2.52
CA GLY A 49 -8.45 -31.50 2.42
C GLY A 49 -8.57 -30.00 2.13
N ALA A 50 -7.48 -29.34 1.80
CA ALA A 50 -7.52 -27.92 1.46
C ALA A 50 -8.07 -27.68 0.05
N ARG A 51 -8.67 -26.51 -0.15
CA ARG A 51 -8.82 -25.95 -1.50
C ARG A 51 -7.47 -25.41 -1.95
N ILE A 52 -6.95 -25.88 -3.09
CA ILE A 52 -5.61 -25.54 -3.54
C ILE A 52 -5.65 -24.80 -4.87
N HIS A 53 -5.15 -23.57 -4.90
CA HIS A 53 -4.87 -22.82 -6.12
C HIS A 53 -3.40 -23.03 -6.49
N THR A 54 -3.13 -23.81 -7.53
CA THR A 54 -1.74 -24.14 -7.90
C THR A 54 -1.03 -23.04 -8.67
N ALA A 55 -1.74 -22.08 -9.26
CA ALA A 55 -1.25 -21.11 -10.25
C ALA A 55 -0.63 -21.74 -11.52
N ALA A 56 -0.72 -23.07 -11.69
CA ALA A 56 -0.26 -23.83 -12.85
C ALA A 56 -1.37 -24.61 -13.55
N GLY A 57 -2.56 -24.70 -12.95
CA GLY A 57 -3.70 -25.45 -13.46
C GLY A 57 -5.01 -25.07 -12.81
N SER A 58 -6.00 -25.94 -12.92
CA SER A 58 -7.30 -25.75 -12.29
C SER A 58 -7.20 -25.80 -10.76
N VAL A 59 -8.13 -25.13 -10.08
CA VAL A 59 -8.28 -25.19 -8.63
C VAL A 59 -8.66 -26.61 -8.21
N ILE A 60 -8.02 -27.12 -7.16
CA ILE A 60 -8.31 -28.43 -6.56
C ILE A 60 -9.19 -28.18 -5.33
N GLU A 61 -10.46 -28.59 -5.38
CA GLU A 61 -11.45 -28.26 -4.34
C GLU A 61 -11.20 -28.94 -3.00
N SER A 62 -10.68 -30.18 -3.01
CA SER A 62 -10.26 -30.94 -1.85
C SER A 62 -8.94 -31.64 -2.18
N GLY A 63 -7.85 -30.96 -1.91
CA GLY A 63 -6.53 -31.35 -2.33
C GLY A 63 -5.61 -31.73 -1.17
N THR A 64 -4.53 -32.39 -1.53
CA THR A 64 -3.38 -32.67 -0.66
C THR A 64 -2.14 -32.03 -1.26
N LEU A 65 -1.43 -31.26 -0.45
CA LEU A 65 -0.08 -30.76 -0.72
C LEU A 65 0.89 -31.51 0.18
N MET A 66 1.85 -32.20 -0.40
CA MET A 66 2.89 -32.94 0.35
C MET A 66 4.26 -32.35 0.08
N ILE A 67 5.01 -32.13 1.14
CA ILE A 67 6.36 -31.55 1.12
C ILE A 67 7.35 -32.47 1.80
N ASP A 68 8.56 -32.52 1.30
CA ASP A 68 9.69 -33.25 1.88
C ASP A 68 10.98 -32.51 1.57
N ASP A 69 11.86 -32.38 2.53
CA ASP A 69 13.19 -31.71 2.43
C ASP A 69 13.15 -30.36 1.69
N GLY A 70 12.17 -29.53 2.03
CA GLY A 70 12.03 -28.18 1.47
C GLY A 70 11.38 -28.10 0.08
N HIS A 71 10.96 -29.22 -0.52
CA HIS A 71 10.38 -29.29 -1.86
C HIS A 71 8.94 -29.84 -1.84
N ILE A 72 8.18 -29.49 -2.84
CA ILE A 72 6.87 -30.07 -3.12
C ILE A 72 7.10 -31.43 -3.78
N VAL A 73 6.64 -32.50 -3.13
CA VAL A 73 6.79 -33.87 -3.63
C VAL A 73 5.48 -34.44 -4.21
N ALA A 74 4.33 -33.90 -3.80
CA ALA A 74 3.05 -34.19 -4.44
C ALA A 74 2.06 -33.05 -4.22
N VAL A 75 1.20 -32.81 -5.22
CA VAL A 75 0.05 -31.92 -5.14
C VAL A 75 -1.04 -32.47 -6.07
N GLY A 76 -2.27 -32.60 -5.56
CA GLY A 76 -3.38 -33.15 -6.33
C GLY A 76 -4.65 -33.37 -5.51
N PRO A 77 -5.73 -33.90 -6.11
CA PRO A 77 -6.90 -34.33 -5.37
C PRO A 77 -6.52 -35.30 -4.25
N SER A 78 -7.13 -35.18 -3.07
CA SER A 78 -6.73 -35.96 -1.89
C SER A 78 -6.89 -37.48 -2.07
N ASP A 79 -7.78 -37.91 -2.91
CA ASP A 79 -7.99 -39.31 -3.27
C ASP A 79 -6.95 -39.87 -4.27
N GLN A 80 -6.12 -39.01 -4.87
CA GLN A 80 -5.11 -39.38 -5.85
C GLN A 80 -3.67 -39.26 -5.32
N VAL A 81 -3.46 -38.60 -4.17
CA VAL A 81 -2.13 -38.44 -3.58
C VAL A 81 -1.85 -39.57 -2.61
N LEU A 82 -0.83 -40.40 -2.92
CA LEU A 82 -0.37 -41.49 -2.04
C LEU A 82 0.43 -40.93 -0.87
N LEU A 83 0.00 -41.25 0.35
CA LEU A 83 0.67 -40.82 1.57
C LEU A 83 1.69 -41.89 2.02
N PRO A 84 2.97 -41.58 2.13
CA PRO A 84 3.97 -42.50 2.62
C PRO A 84 3.77 -42.81 4.11
N ALA A 85 4.08 -44.03 4.50
CA ALA A 85 4.06 -44.40 5.92
C ALA A 85 4.99 -43.51 6.73
N GLY A 86 4.46 -42.95 7.82
CA GLY A 86 5.23 -42.02 8.70
C GLY A 86 5.18 -40.55 8.29
N ALA A 87 4.44 -40.18 7.23
CA ALA A 87 4.19 -38.77 6.91
C ALA A 87 3.43 -38.08 8.06
N LYS A 88 3.85 -36.86 8.40
CA LYS A 88 3.10 -36.01 9.32
C LYS A 88 1.87 -35.44 8.59
N LEU A 89 0.68 -35.75 9.09
CA LEU A 89 -0.56 -35.29 8.51
C LEU A 89 -1.07 -34.03 9.21
N ILE A 90 -1.43 -33.02 8.45
CA ILE A 90 -2.02 -31.77 8.92
C ILE A 90 -3.37 -31.61 8.25
N ASP A 91 -4.45 -31.52 9.04
CA ASP A 91 -5.78 -31.22 8.53
C ASP A 91 -5.85 -29.75 8.12
N ALA A 92 -6.04 -29.52 6.82
CA ALA A 92 -6.23 -28.23 6.21
C ALA A 92 -7.66 -28.04 5.63
N SER A 93 -8.61 -28.89 6.05
CA SER A 93 -10.00 -28.81 5.63
C SER A 93 -10.60 -27.42 5.93
N GLY A 94 -11.31 -26.85 4.97
CA GLY A 94 -11.88 -25.51 5.07
C GLY A 94 -10.83 -24.38 4.96
N ARG A 95 -9.59 -24.69 4.63
CA ARG A 95 -8.50 -23.73 4.34
C ARG A 95 -8.25 -23.65 2.85
N VAL A 96 -7.60 -22.56 2.46
CA VAL A 96 -7.15 -22.37 1.07
C VAL A 96 -5.62 -22.33 1.08
N ILE A 97 -4.99 -23.09 0.17
CA ILE A 97 -3.55 -23.07 -0.04
C ILE A 97 -3.25 -22.40 -1.38
N ILE A 98 -2.33 -21.45 -1.37
CA ILE A 98 -1.83 -20.75 -2.54
C ILE A 98 -0.29 -20.84 -2.61
N PRO A 99 0.35 -20.66 -3.79
CA PRO A 99 1.79 -20.50 -3.85
C PRO A 99 2.23 -19.33 -2.96
N GLY A 100 3.43 -19.38 -2.45
CA GLY A 100 4.06 -18.24 -1.81
C GLY A 100 4.08 -17.05 -2.76
N LEU A 101 3.70 -15.88 -2.24
CA LEU A 101 3.62 -14.68 -3.04
C LEU A 101 5.02 -14.18 -3.41
N VAL A 102 5.14 -13.62 -4.60
CA VAL A 102 6.39 -13.05 -5.14
C VAL A 102 6.20 -11.56 -5.36
N ASP A 103 6.87 -10.73 -4.58
CA ASP A 103 6.88 -9.29 -4.75
C ASP A 103 8.03 -8.85 -5.68
N SER A 104 7.69 -8.50 -6.91
CA SER A 104 8.67 -8.16 -7.95
C SER A 104 9.30 -6.78 -7.83
N HIS A 105 8.83 -5.96 -6.88
CA HIS A 105 9.36 -4.63 -6.59
C HIS A 105 9.13 -4.26 -5.14
N SER A 106 10.18 -4.30 -4.36
CA SER A 106 10.14 -3.97 -2.94
C SER A 106 11.40 -3.23 -2.51
N HIS A 107 11.27 -2.46 -1.45
CA HIS A 107 12.38 -1.77 -0.78
C HIS A 107 12.59 -2.25 0.66
N LEU A 108 12.04 -3.40 1.01
CA LEU A 108 12.22 -4.03 2.32
C LEU A 108 13.71 -4.13 2.67
N GLY A 109 14.05 -3.76 3.89
CA GLY A 109 15.41 -3.81 4.40
C GLY A 109 16.35 -2.71 3.90
N VAL A 110 16.04 -2.01 2.77
CA VAL A 110 16.81 -0.82 2.32
C VAL A 110 16.12 0.50 2.68
N TYR A 111 14.81 0.45 3.00
CA TYR A 111 14.07 1.45 3.74
C TYR A 111 13.47 0.81 4.99
N SER A 112 14.36 0.48 5.95
CA SER A 112 13.95 -0.26 7.14
C SER A 112 13.03 0.56 8.05
N ARG A 113 12.16 -0.13 8.74
CA ARG A 113 11.25 0.46 9.72
C ARG A 113 11.94 0.63 11.09
N PRO A 114 11.62 1.71 11.85
CA PRO A 114 10.80 2.86 11.43
C PRO A 114 11.52 3.71 10.39
N ALA A 115 10.76 4.50 9.60
CA ALA A 115 11.30 5.37 8.57
C ALA A 115 12.08 6.56 9.21
N LEU A 116 13.35 6.34 9.44
CA LEU A 116 14.31 7.32 9.95
C LEU A 116 15.39 7.57 8.90
N THR A 117 16.04 8.73 8.94
CA THR A 117 17.14 9.03 8.02
C THR A 117 18.26 7.97 8.11
N ALA A 118 18.55 7.47 9.31
CA ALA A 118 19.54 6.41 9.53
C ALA A 118 19.17 5.04 8.94
N ASN A 119 17.90 4.82 8.60
CA ASN A 119 17.37 3.59 8.01
C ASN A 119 17.03 3.74 6.52
N SER A 120 17.40 4.88 5.89
CA SER A 120 16.99 5.24 4.55
C SER A 120 18.16 5.08 3.57
N ASP A 121 18.46 3.84 3.21
CA ASP A 121 19.59 3.46 2.35
C ASP A 121 19.17 3.11 0.92
N GLY A 122 17.92 3.39 0.54
CA GLY A 122 17.41 3.01 -0.77
C GLY A 122 17.87 3.86 -1.94
N ASN A 123 18.35 5.11 -1.73
CA ASN A 123 18.82 5.98 -2.80
C ASN A 123 20.17 6.61 -2.46
N GLU A 124 21.20 6.29 -3.24
CA GLU A 124 22.47 7.01 -3.24
C GLU A 124 22.34 8.26 -4.13
N SER A 125 21.94 9.39 -3.53
CA SER A 125 21.59 10.62 -4.24
C SER A 125 22.78 11.57 -4.46
N SER A 126 24.02 11.11 -4.38
CA SER A 126 25.23 11.88 -4.62
C SER A 126 25.48 12.11 -6.12
N ASP A 127 25.17 11.09 -6.96
CA ASP A 127 25.33 11.09 -8.41
C ASP A 127 24.14 10.41 -9.09
N PRO A 128 23.68 10.85 -10.28
CA PRO A 128 22.58 10.20 -11.00
C PRO A 128 22.90 8.81 -11.54
N ILE A 129 24.19 8.44 -11.62
CA ILE A 129 24.66 7.15 -12.10
C ILE A 129 25.44 6.43 -10.99
N THR A 130 24.80 5.44 -10.41
CA THR A 130 25.33 4.67 -9.26
C THR A 130 25.23 3.16 -9.49
N SER A 131 25.53 2.69 -10.71
CA SER A 131 25.44 1.29 -11.14
C SER A 131 26.22 0.30 -10.25
N VAL A 132 27.27 0.78 -9.58
CA VAL A 132 28.13 -0.01 -8.69
C VAL A 132 27.46 -0.31 -7.34
N VAL A 133 26.48 0.47 -6.92
CA VAL A 133 25.78 0.31 -5.65
C VAL A 133 24.92 -0.97 -5.69
N ARG A 134 24.93 -1.73 -4.60
CA ARG A 134 24.21 -3.01 -4.50
C ARG A 134 23.25 -2.99 -3.33
N ALA A 135 21.98 -3.35 -3.55
CA ALA A 135 21.01 -3.52 -2.47
C ALA A 135 21.47 -4.55 -1.41
N LEU A 136 22.28 -5.54 -1.82
CA LEU A 136 22.90 -6.53 -0.92
C LEU A 136 23.69 -5.89 0.22
N ASP A 137 24.39 -4.79 -0.05
CA ASP A 137 25.30 -4.16 0.93
C ASP A 137 24.55 -3.33 1.99
N SER A 138 23.28 -2.99 1.73
CA SER A 138 22.44 -2.22 2.66
C SER A 138 21.19 -2.98 3.15
N LEU A 139 21.00 -4.23 2.70
CA LEU A 139 19.85 -5.04 3.11
C LEU A 139 19.93 -5.36 4.61
N ASN A 140 19.00 -4.79 5.38
CA ASN A 140 18.83 -5.11 6.79
C ASN A 140 17.87 -6.32 6.96
N PRO A 141 18.38 -7.52 7.32
CA PRO A 141 17.56 -8.72 7.48
C PRO A 141 16.64 -8.65 8.72
N PHE A 142 16.85 -7.67 9.60
CA PHE A 142 16.06 -7.45 10.82
C PHE A 142 14.97 -6.38 10.64
N ASP A 143 14.77 -5.85 9.43
CA ASP A 143 13.63 -4.96 9.18
C ASP A 143 12.32 -5.67 9.55
N PRO A 144 11.51 -5.11 10.47
CA PRO A 144 10.18 -5.64 10.77
C PRO A 144 9.30 -5.85 9.54
N GLY A 145 9.53 -5.07 8.48
CA GLY A 145 8.84 -5.20 7.19
C GLY A 145 8.96 -6.59 6.57
N ILE A 146 10.08 -7.28 6.75
CA ILE A 146 10.28 -8.66 6.27
C ILE A 146 9.30 -9.61 6.95
N ARG A 147 9.15 -9.49 8.28
CA ARG A 147 8.18 -10.30 9.04
C ARG A 147 6.73 -9.91 8.71
N MET A 148 6.46 -8.63 8.41
CA MET A 148 5.16 -8.17 7.92
C MET A 148 4.85 -8.76 6.54
N ALA A 149 5.84 -8.84 5.64
CA ALA A 149 5.69 -9.50 4.35
C ALA A 149 5.36 -10.99 4.49
N ASN A 150 6.05 -11.72 5.36
CA ASN A 150 5.71 -13.11 5.69
C ASN A 150 4.28 -13.23 6.23
N ALA A 151 3.85 -12.31 7.09
CA ALA A 151 2.48 -12.27 7.62
C ALA A 151 1.41 -11.97 6.55
N GLY A 152 1.82 -11.43 5.40
CA GLY A 152 1.02 -11.24 4.18
C GLY A 152 1.12 -12.39 3.17
N GLY A 153 1.90 -13.45 3.44
CA GLY A 153 2.09 -14.59 2.53
C GLY A 153 3.20 -14.43 1.51
N ILE A 154 4.00 -13.36 1.57
CA ILE A 154 5.13 -13.16 0.65
C ILE A 154 6.31 -14.03 1.10
N THR A 155 6.84 -14.82 0.16
CA THR A 155 7.99 -15.71 0.38
C THR A 155 9.24 -15.24 -0.34
N THR A 156 9.06 -14.58 -1.48
CA THR A 156 10.15 -14.12 -2.36
C THR A 156 9.95 -12.66 -2.73
N ALA A 157 11.02 -11.88 -2.74
CA ALA A 157 10.99 -10.47 -3.12
C ALA A 157 12.20 -10.07 -3.97
N ASN A 158 11.99 -9.09 -4.85
CA ASN A 158 13.05 -8.35 -5.52
C ASN A 158 13.32 -7.06 -4.74
N ILE A 159 14.37 -7.03 -3.95
CA ILE A 159 14.78 -5.85 -3.20
C ILE A 159 15.65 -4.98 -4.09
N MET A 160 15.27 -3.73 -4.25
CA MET A 160 15.94 -2.84 -5.18
C MET A 160 16.17 -1.44 -4.60
N PRO A 161 17.17 -0.72 -5.11
CA PRO A 161 17.31 0.71 -4.85
C PRO A 161 16.06 1.48 -5.29
N GLY A 162 15.83 2.63 -4.69
CA GLY A 162 14.75 3.53 -5.08
C GLY A 162 14.95 4.13 -6.46
N SER A 163 14.08 5.04 -6.85
CA SER A 163 14.00 5.59 -8.22
C SER A 163 14.49 7.02 -8.36
N ALA A 164 15.27 7.54 -7.39
CA ALA A 164 15.86 8.88 -7.50
C ALA A 164 16.94 8.98 -8.58
N ASN A 165 17.66 7.89 -8.85
CA ASN A 165 18.81 7.85 -9.75
C ASN A 165 18.38 7.40 -11.16
N VAL A 166 19.07 7.94 -12.18
CA VAL A 166 18.93 7.51 -13.59
C VAL A 166 19.33 6.05 -13.77
N ILE A 167 20.43 5.64 -13.09
CA ILE A 167 20.86 4.25 -12.87
C ILE A 167 21.14 4.11 -11.39
N GLY A 168 20.24 3.40 -10.67
CA GLY A 168 20.22 3.40 -9.21
C GLY A 168 21.06 2.32 -8.55
N GLY A 169 21.44 1.26 -9.30
CA GLY A 169 22.24 0.18 -8.77
C GLY A 169 21.64 -1.21 -8.91
N GLN A 170 22.32 -2.18 -8.36
CA GLN A 170 22.03 -3.60 -8.49
C GLN A 170 20.95 -4.02 -7.50
N THR A 171 19.94 -4.75 -7.97
CA THR A 171 18.90 -5.35 -7.13
C THR A 171 19.31 -6.76 -6.70
N ILE A 172 18.65 -7.27 -5.65
CA ILE A 172 18.85 -8.63 -5.17
C ILE A 172 17.50 -9.35 -5.07
N TYR A 173 17.44 -10.59 -5.55
CA TYR A 173 16.31 -11.47 -5.32
C TYR A 173 16.52 -12.26 -4.06
N VAL A 174 15.55 -12.27 -3.18
CA VAL A 174 15.66 -12.87 -1.84
C VAL A 174 14.47 -13.77 -1.52
N LYS A 175 14.73 -14.82 -0.75
CA LYS A 175 13.70 -15.49 0.06
C LYS A 175 13.62 -14.80 1.42
N LEU A 176 12.41 -14.52 1.88
CA LEU A 176 12.21 -13.73 3.10
C LEU A 176 12.37 -14.58 4.36
N ARG A 177 13.56 -15.16 4.50
CA ARG A 177 13.94 -16.03 5.63
C ARG A 177 15.43 -15.88 5.93
N GLY A 178 15.85 -16.28 7.12
CA GLY A 178 17.25 -16.17 7.56
C GLY A 178 17.55 -14.88 8.31
N TYR A 179 18.81 -14.70 8.70
CA TYR A 179 19.30 -13.62 9.57
C TYR A 179 20.49 -12.86 8.98
N SER A 180 20.85 -13.16 7.73
CA SER A 180 21.85 -12.40 6.98
C SER A 180 21.42 -12.27 5.52
N PRO A 181 21.90 -11.23 4.80
CA PRO A 181 21.63 -11.08 3.36
C PRO A 181 22.01 -12.32 2.55
N GLU A 182 23.11 -13.00 2.89
CA GLU A 182 23.58 -14.21 2.21
C GLU A 182 22.58 -15.38 2.40
N GLN A 183 22.01 -15.53 3.59
CA GLN A 183 20.98 -16.55 3.84
C GLN A 183 19.68 -16.24 3.12
N MET A 184 19.37 -14.95 2.92
CA MET A 184 18.18 -14.50 2.19
C MET A 184 18.37 -14.59 0.67
N TRP A 185 19.60 -14.44 0.18
CA TRP A 185 19.88 -14.39 -1.24
C TRP A 185 19.33 -15.62 -1.96
N PHE A 186 18.53 -15.35 -3.01
CA PHE A 186 18.00 -16.38 -3.88
C PHE A 186 19.06 -16.67 -4.95
N GLU A 187 20.06 -17.46 -4.60
CA GLU A 187 21.13 -17.81 -5.51
C GLU A 187 20.62 -18.71 -6.64
N THR A 188 20.87 -18.31 -7.87
CA THR A 188 20.58 -19.10 -9.06
C THR A 188 21.78 -19.07 -10.02
N PRO A 189 22.09 -20.16 -10.73
CA PRO A 189 23.29 -20.24 -11.58
C PRO A 189 23.33 -19.23 -12.73
N HIS A 190 22.19 -18.70 -13.14
CA HIS A 190 22.05 -17.95 -14.39
C HIS A 190 21.56 -16.51 -14.21
N VAL A 191 21.17 -16.10 -13.00
CA VAL A 191 20.59 -14.78 -12.73
C VAL A 191 21.27 -14.13 -11.54
N LEU A 192 21.92 -13.00 -11.78
CA LEU A 192 22.64 -12.25 -10.74
C LEU A 192 21.72 -11.23 -10.01
N GLY A 193 20.43 -11.23 -10.30
CA GLY A 193 19.49 -10.18 -9.89
C GLY A 193 19.22 -9.19 -11.03
N GLY A 194 18.85 -7.97 -10.70
CA GLY A 194 18.53 -6.92 -11.67
C GLY A 194 19.44 -5.69 -11.57
N LEU A 195 19.17 -4.73 -12.44
CA LEU A 195 19.71 -3.38 -12.37
C LEU A 195 18.54 -2.39 -12.34
N LYS A 196 18.43 -1.58 -11.29
CA LYS A 196 17.42 -0.52 -11.17
C LYS A 196 17.80 0.67 -12.04
N MET A 197 16.86 1.09 -12.87
CA MET A 197 16.94 2.32 -13.64
C MET A 197 15.65 3.12 -13.47
N ALA A 198 15.70 4.42 -13.74
CA ALA A 198 14.51 5.27 -13.65
C ALA A 198 14.52 6.38 -14.69
N ASN A 199 13.33 6.76 -15.15
CA ASN A 199 13.07 7.99 -15.88
C ASN A 199 11.91 8.76 -15.23
N GLY A 200 11.41 9.78 -15.93
CA GLY A 200 10.28 10.57 -15.45
C GLY A 200 10.66 11.63 -14.42
N GLU A 201 9.71 11.92 -13.51
CA GLU A 201 9.85 13.04 -12.57
C GLU A 201 10.83 12.76 -11.43
N ASN A 202 11.02 11.50 -11.02
CA ASN A 202 11.85 11.20 -9.86
C ASN A 202 13.30 11.62 -10.03
N PRO A 203 14.05 11.21 -11.09
CA PRO A 203 15.42 11.69 -11.30
C PRO A 203 15.49 13.20 -11.55
N LYS A 204 14.51 13.77 -12.25
CA LYS A 204 14.44 15.21 -12.50
C LYS A 204 14.32 16.00 -11.20
N ARG A 205 13.44 15.57 -10.27
CA ARG A 205 13.24 16.18 -8.97
C ARG A 205 14.46 16.02 -8.06
N ALA A 206 15.04 14.81 -8.02
CA ALA A 206 16.17 14.51 -7.17
C ALA A 206 17.43 15.36 -7.47
N TYR A 207 17.67 15.66 -8.74
CA TYR A 207 18.88 16.37 -9.22
C TYR A 207 18.59 17.76 -9.75
N GLY A 208 17.57 17.95 -10.57
CA GLY A 208 17.24 19.23 -11.20
C GLY A 208 16.93 20.34 -10.19
N GLY A 209 16.21 20.02 -9.11
CA GLY A 209 15.95 20.95 -8.02
C GLY A 209 17.20 21.42 -7.26
N LYS A 210 18.33 20.73 -7.40
CA LYS A 210 19.63 21.06 -6.82
C LYS A 210 20.61 21.66 -7.86
N GLY A 211 20.13 22.04 -9.03
CA GLY A 211 20.95 22.57 -10.11
C GLY A 211 21.88 21.51 -10.77
N LYS A 212 21.65 20.22 -10.56
CA LYS A 212 22.41 19.12 -11.14
C LYS A 212 21.64 18.47 -12.29
N ALA A 213 22.33 17.82 -13.23
CA ALA A 213 21.70 16.99 -14.24
C ALA A 213 21.21 15.65 -13.64
N PRO A 214 20.06 15.09 -14.07
CA PRO A 214 19.18 15.61 -15.12
C PRO A 214 18.09 16.55 -14.57
N SER A 215 17.68 17.52 -15.40
CA SER A 215 16.47 18.31 -15.16
C SER A 215 15.38 18.08 -16.21
N THR A 216 15.70 17.33 -17.27
CA THR A 216 14.77 17.01 -18.37
C THR A 216 14.77 15.53 -18.71
N ARG A 217 13.67 15.00 -19.30
CA ARG A 217 13.59 13.64 -19.84
C ARG A 217 14.63 13.37 -20.93
N MET A 218 14.92 14.37 -21.76
CA MET A 218 15.99 14.27 -22.78
C MET A 218 17.34 13.96 -22.14
N LYS A 219 17.69 14.65 -21.04
CA LYS A 219 18.97 14.43 -20.35
C LYS A 219 19.00 13.09 -19.61
N VAL A 220 17.86 12.64 -19.05
CA VAL A 220 17.75 11.29 -18.46
C VAL A 220 18.13 10.23 -19.52
N ALA A 221 17.46 10.23 -20.67
CA ALA A 221 17.73 9.28 -21.74
C ALA A 221 19.16 9.40 -22.30
N ALA A 222 19.70 10.62 -22.40
CA ALA A 222 21.09 10.84 -22.85
C ALA A 222 22.11 10.23 -21.88
N LEU A 223 21.92 10.37 -20.58
CA LEU A 223 22.79 9.76 -19.56
C LEU A 223 22.76 8.23 -19.65
N GLN A 224 21.58 7.63 -19.73
CA GLN A 224 21.41 6.17 -19.88
C GLN A 224 22.12 5.66 -21.13
N ARG A 225 21.89 6.32 -22.28
CA ARG A 225 22.53 5.95 -23.54
C ARG A 225 24.05 6.04 -23.47
N THR A 226 24.57 7.11 -22.86
CA THR A 226 26.02 7.31 -22.68
C THR A 226 26.65 6.16 -21.91
N GLU A 227 26.03 5.72 -20.82
CA GLU A 227 26.57 4.65 -19.97
C GLU A 227 26.51 3.28 -20.68
N PHE A 228 25.44 2.99 -21.43
CA PHE A 228 25.40 1.77 -22.25
C PHE A 228 26.45 1.76 -23.37
N ILE A 229 26.70 2.88 -24.04
CA ILE A 229 27.78 2.98 -25.04
C ILE A 229 29.14 2.70 -24.39
N LYS A 230 29.44 3.33 -23.25
CA LYS A 230 30.66 3.05 -22.48
C LYS A 230 30.80 1.56 -22.12
N ALA A 231 29.70 0.94 -21.70
CA ALA A 231 29.69 -0.48 -21.36
C ALA A 231 29.93 -1.38 -22.56
N GLN A 232 29.36 -1.06 -23.74
CA GLN A 232 29.68 -1.76 -25.00
C GLN A 232 31.14 -1.65 -25.37
N GLU A 233 31.72 -0.45 -25.30
CA GLU A 233 33.16 -0.24 -25.58
C GLU A 233 34.05 -1.00 -24.59
N TYR A 234 33.67 -0.99 -23.30
CA TYR A 234 34.39 -1.74 -22.26
C TYR A 234 34.32 -3.25 -22.52
N LEU A 235 33.15 -3.79 -22.84
CA LEU A 235 32.95 -5.18 -23.19
C LEU A 235 33.81 -5.57 -24.40
N ALA A 236 33.81 -4.77 -25.47
CA ALA A 236 34.60 -5.02 -26.67
C ALA A 236 36.11 -5.00 -26.41
N LYS A 237 36.60 -4.18 -25.44
CA LYS A 237 38.03 -4.22 -25.03
C LYS A 237 38.36 -5.56 -24.38
N TRP A 238 37.51 -6.05 -23.48
CA TRP A 238 37.69 -7.34 -22.81
C TRP A 238 37.57 -8.53 -23.75
N GLU A 239 36.68 -8.48 -24.74
CA GLU A 239 36.55 -9.52 -25.76
C GLU A 239 37.80 -9.61 -26.64
N ARG A 240 38.30 -8.47 -27.11
CA ARG A 240 39.57 -8.43 -27.88
C ARG A 240 40.76 -8.98 -27.08
N TYR A 241 40.82 -8.69 -25.80
CA TYR A 241 41.84 -9.22 -24.91
C TYR A 241 41.75 -10.76 -24.80
N ARG A 242 40.53 -11.29 -24.55
CA ARG A 242 40.29 -12.75 -24.47
C ARG A 242 40.63 -13.46 -25.79
N GLN A 243 40.28 -12.87 -26.93
CA GLN A 243 40.62 -13.40 -28.25
C GLN A 243 42.14 -13.49 -28.45
N LYS A 244 42.89 -12.43 -28.09
CA LYS A 244 44.36 -12.43 -28.18
C LYS A 244 44.96 -13.52 -27.27
N LEU A 245 44.45 -13.71 -26.06
CA LEU A 245 44.90 -14.79 -25.18
C LEU A 245 44.63 -16.17 -25.79
N ALA A 246 43.42 -16.41 -26.25
CA ALA A 246 43.08 -17.68 -26.89
C ALA A 246 43.93 -18.00 -28.11
N THR A 247 44.19 -17.00 -28.97
CA THR A 247 45.09 -17.17 -30.13
C THR A 247 46.50 -17.51 -29.72
N ARG A 248 47.05 -16.83 -28.72
CA ARG A 248 48.36 -17.12 -28.15
C ARG A 248 48.47 -18.53 -27.60
N ASP A 249 47.47 -18.95 -26.79
CA ASP A 249 47.46 -20.26 -26.15
C ASP A 249 47.37 -21.40 -27.21
N GLN A 250 46.63 -21.18 -28.30
CA GLN A 250 46.62 -22.10 -29.45
C GLN A 250 47.98 -22.17 -30.18
N VAL A 251 48.65 -21.02 -30.41
CA VAL A 251 49.98 -20.96 -31.03
C VAL A 251 51.02 -21.61 -30.13
N SER A 252 51.01 -21.32 -28.84
CA SER A 252 51.95 -21.95 -27.88
C SER A 252 51.72 -23.47 -27.77
N GLY A 253 50.46 -23.95 -27.79
CA GLY A 253 50.15 -25.39 -27.81
C GLY A 253 50.65 -26.09 -29.08
N THR A 254 50.53 -25.45 -30.23
CA THR A 254 51.05 -25.98 -31.52
C THR A 254 52.57 -25.92 -31.60
N ALA A 255 53.20 -24.88 -31.06
CA ALA A 255 54.68 -24.76 -31.03
C ALA A 255 55.32 -25.79 -30.09
N LEU A 256 54.73 -26.08 -28.95
CA LEU A 256 55.13 -27.14 -28.01
C LEU A 256 55.00 -28.53 -28.67
N ALA A 257 53.97 -28.77 -29.43
CA ALA A 257 53.75 -30.01 -30.19
C ALA A 257 54.75 -30.18 -31.39
N ALA A 258 55.26 -29.07 -31.89
CA ALA A 258 56.28 -29.05 -33.01
C ALA A 258 57.72 -28.95 -32.53
N GLY A 259 58.04 -28.97 -31.26
CA GLY A 259 59.40 -28.95 -30.75
C GLY A 259 60.16 -27.64 -30.97
N ALA A 260 59.46 -26.52 -31.23
CA ALA A 260 60.06 -25.20 -31.44
C ALA A 260 60.39 -24.51 -30.13
N SER A 261 61.55 -23.88 -30.00
CA SER A 261 61.95 -23.13 -28.80
C SER A 261 61.11 -21.90 -28.62
N ASP A 262 60.64 -21.73 -27.35
CA ASP A 262 59.81 -20.62 -26.86
C ASP A 262 60.44 -19.26 -27.21
N LYS A 263 59.93 -18.57 -28.19
CA LYS A 263 60.02 -17.09 -28.20
C LYS A 263 58.97 -16.58 -27.24
N LYS A 264 59.38 -16.02 -26.09
CA LYS A 264 58.51 -15.27 -25.18
C LYS A 264 57.87 -14.14 -25.96
N GLU A 265 56.68 -14.39 -26.49
CA GLU A 265 55.78 -13.35 -26.93
C GLU A 265 55.21 -12.66 -25.68
N ASP A 266 55.29 -11.32 -25.64
CA ASP A 266 54.74 -10.55 -24.51
C ASP A 266 53.26 -10.88 -24.34
N SER A 267 52.89 -11.29 -23.14
CA SER A 267 51.48 -11.53 -22.74
C SER A 267 50.66 -10.27 -22.97
N PRO A 268 49.52 -10.35 -23.66
CA PRO A 268 48.67 -9.19 -23.84
C PRO A 268 48.26 -8.60 -22.48
N THR A 269 48.38 -7.28 -22.35
CA THR A 269 47.99 -6.57 -21.11
C THR A 269 46.49 -6.56 -20.98
N PRO A 270 45.92 -6.99 -19.82
CA PRO A 270 44.47 -6.91 -19.56
C PRO A 270 43.97 -5.47 -19.57
N PRO A 271 42.77 -5.19 -20.07
CA PRO A 271 42.15 -3.89 -19.90
C PRO A 271 42.00 -3.50 -18.41
N GLU A 272 42.08 -2.21 -18.11
CA GLU A 272 41.80 -1.71 -16.76
C GLU A 272 40.37 -2.06 -16.36
N ARG A 273 40.22 -2.55 -15.12
CA ARG A 273 38.94 -2.93 -14.57
C ARG A 273 38.11 -1.68 -14.19
N ASN A 274 36.86 -1.61 -14.65
CA ASN A 274 35.92 -0.55 -14.31
C ASN A 274 34.66 -1.14 -13.70
N ILE A 275 34.60 -1.14 -12.37
CA ILE A 275 33.51 -1.73 -11.60
C ILE A 275 32.16 -1.03 -11.82
N ALA A 276 32.16 0.23 -12.25
CA ALA A 276 30.92 0.96 -12.53
C ALA A 276 30.28 0.53 -13.86
N LEU A 277 31.07 -0.02 -14.80
CA LEU A 277 30.55 -0.53 -16.08
C LEU A 277 30.20 -2.02 -16.04
N GLU A 278 30.75 -2.77 -15.08
CA GLU A 278 30.51 -4.23 -14.99
C GLU A 278 29.01 -4.59 -14.91
N PRO A 279 28.15 -3.96 -14.06
CA PRO A 279 26.73 -4.28 -14.00
C PRO A 279 26.00 -4.00 -15.32
N LEU A 280 26.42 -2.97 -16.07
CA LEU A 280 25.85 -2.68 -17.38
C LEU A 280 26.31 -3.71 -18.44
N VAL A 281 27.54 -4.21 -18.35
CA VAL A 281 28.00 -5.34 -19.17
C VAL A 281 27.20 -6.60 -18.88
N GLU A 282 26.93 -6.88 -17.60
CA GLU A 282 26.06 -8.00 -17.19
C GLU A 282 24.64 -7.87 -17.74
N VAL A 283 24.10 -6.64 -17.81
CA VAL A 283 22.83 -6.33 -18.48
C VAL A 283 22.90 -6.61 -19.99
N LEU A 284 23.94 -6.13 -20.68
CA LEU A 284 24.14 -6.39 -22.10
C LEU A 284 24.30 -7.89 -22.41
N GLN A 285 24.88 -8.66 -21.49
CA GLN A 285 25.00 -10.11 -21.54
C GLN A 285 23.75 -10.87 -21.06
N LYS A 286 22.67 -10.17 -20.71
CA LYS A 286 21.39 -10.72 -20.20
C LYS A 286 21.53 -11.54 -18.90
N LYS A 287 22.61 -11.32 -18.15
CA LYS A 287 22.82 -11.88 -16.80
C LYS A 287 22.05 -11.13 -15.73
N ARG A 288 21.71 -9.86 -15.98
CA ARG A 288 20.83 -9.03 -15.17
C ARG A 288 19.68 -8.50 -16.00
N THR A 289 18.49 -8.48 -15.40
CA THR A 289 17.30 -7.83 -15.97
C THR A 289 17.26 -6.36 -15.54
N VAL A 290 16.93 -5.47 -16.45
CA VAL A 290 16.69 -4.06 -16.10
C VAL A 290 15.29 -3.92 -15.52
N HIS A 291 15.19 -3.44 -14.28
CA HIS A 291 13.95 -3.04 -13.62
C HIS A 291 13.79 -1.53 -13.76
N PHE A 292 12.95 -1.13 -14.70
CA PHE A 292 12.89 0.26 -15.14
C PHE A 292 11.67 0.99 -14.61
N HIS A 293 11.88 1.89 -13.63
CA HIS A 293 10.83 2.77 -13.11
C HIS A 293 10.37 3.73 -14.20
N THR A 294 9.10 3.66 -14.57
CA THR A 294 8.46 4.56 -15.54
C THR A 294 6.94 4.51 -15.40
N HIS A 295 6.26 5.65 -15.50
CA HIS A 295 4.82 5.77 -15.35
C HIS A 295 4.13 6.13 -16.67
N ARG A 296 4.57 7.20 -17.33
CA ARG A 296 3.91 7.83 -18.47
C ARG A 296 4.15 7.04 -19.77
N ALA A 297 3.19 7.13 -20.67
CA ALA A 297 3.24 6.47 -21.97
C ALA A 297 4.46 6.92 -22.83
N ASP A 298 4.80 8.21 -22.85
CA ASP A 298 5.96 8.75 -23.59
C ASP A 298 7.30 8.29 -23.01
N ASP A 299 7.37 8.15 -21.69
CA ASP A 299 8.53 7.59 -21.01
C ASP A 299 8.67 6.08 -21.26
N ILE A 300 7.55 5.33 -21.25
CA ILE A 300 7.53 3.91 -21.63
C ILE A 300 8.09 3.72 -23.06
N LEU A 301 7.61 4.51 -24.02
CA LEU A 301 8.13 4.47 -25.41
C LEU A 301 9.63 4.78 -25.49
N THR A 302 10.13 5.65 -24.61
CA THR A 302 11.57 5.95 -24.51
C THR A 302 12.35 4.73 -24.01
N VAL A 303 11.83 4.05 -22.98
CA VAL A 303 12.45 2.81 -22.46
C VAL A 303 12.48 1.71 -23.50
N LEU A 304 11.38 1.53 -24.26
CA LEU A 304 11.33 0.56 -25.35
C LEU A 304 12.33 0.89 -26.47
N ARG A 305 12.58 2.19 -26.76
CA ARG A 305 13.64 2.59 -27.72
C ARG A 305 15.03 2.21 -27.20
N LEU A 306 15.34 2.48 -25.93
CA LEU A 306 16.62 2.08 -25.33
C LEU A 306 16.81 0.56 -25.35
N ARG A 307 15.77 -0.21 -25.02
CA ARG A 307 15.80 -1.68 -25.10
C ARG A 307 16.13 -2.16 -26.51
N ARG A 308 15.51 -1.61 -27.54
CA ARG A 308 15.79 -1.94 -28.93
C ARG A 308 17.21 -1.59 -29.33
N GLU A 309 17.74 -0.46 -28.86
CA GLU A 309 19.08 0.02 -29.16
C GLU A 309 20.18 -0.86 -28.55
N PHE A 310 19.97 -1.34 -27.31
CA PHE A 310 21.01 -2.06 -26.55
C PHE A 310 20.71 -3.54 -26.29
N GLY A 311 19.51 -4.02 -26.55
CA GLY A 311 19.15 -5.45 -26.54
C GLY A 311 19.03 -6.11 -25.18
N PHE A 312 18.84 -5.35 -24.12
CA PHE A 312 18.73 -5.86 -22.75
C PHE A 312 17.36 -6.44 -22.40
N ASP A 313 17.32 -7.34 -21.41
CA ASP A 313 16.08 -7.83 -20.82
C ASP A 313 15.47 -6.78 -19.89
N LEU A 314 14.16 -6.60 -19.96
CA LEU A 314 13.45 -5.48 -19.34
C LEU A 314 12.19 -5.93 -18.60
N VAL A 315 11.98 -5.38 -17.43
CA VAL A 315 10.70 -5.30 -16.72
C VAL A 315 10.35 -3.83 -16.49
N ILE A 316 9.21 -3.39 -17.00
CA ILE A 316 8.71 -2.04 -16.73
C ILE A 316 8.06 -2.04 -15.33
N GLN A 317 8.55 -1.17 -14.47
CA GLN A 317 8.02 -0.98 -13.12
C GLN A 317 7.03 0.18 -13.11
N HIS A 318 5.92 0.01 -12.38
CA HIS A 318 4.76 0.91 -12.25
C HIS A 318 3.88 0.93 -13.50
N GLY A 319 4.38 1.36 -14.66
CA GLY A 319 3.65 1.33 -15.93
C GLY A 319 2.25 1.94 -15.87
N THR A 320 2.02 3.00 -15.10
CA THR A 320 0.69 3.58 -14.81
C THR A 320 -0.12 3.87 -16.07
N GLU A 321 0.53 4.36 -17.13
CA GLU A 321 -0.12 4.68 -18.42
C GLU A 321 0.16 3.65 -19.50
N SER A 322 0.60 2.44 -19.16
CA SER A 322 0.91 1.38 -20.12
C SER A 322 -0.28 1.00 -21.01
N TYR A 323 -1.52 1.15 -20.50
CA TYR A 323 -2.74 0.94 -21.27
C TYR A 323 -2.90 1.89 -22.50
N LYS A 324 -2.13 2.98 -22.56
CA LYS A 324 -2.14 3.91 -23.68
C LYS A 324 -1.23 3.45 -24.86
N VAL A 325 -0.32 2.51 -24.62
CA VAL A 325 0.71 2.05 -25.57
C VAL A 325 0.81 0.52 -25.61
N LEU A 326 -0.35 -0.14 -25.59
CA LEU A 326 -0.47 -1.60 -25.51
C LEU A 326 0.24 -2.31 -26.66
N ASP A 327 0.03 -1.84 -27.91
CA ASP A 327 0.58 -2.47 -29.11
C ASP A 327 2.10 -2.45 -29.11
N GLU A 328 2.69 -1.35 -28.67
CA GLU A 328 4.14 -1.20 -28.59
C GLU A 328 4.75 -2.10 -27.52
N ILE A 329 4.09 -2.23 -26.36
CA ILE A 329 4.56 -3.12 -25.30
C ILE A 329 4.40 -4.59 -25.72
N ALA A 330 3.24 -4.95 -26.27
CA ALA A 330 2.96 -6.30 -26.72
C ALA A 330 3.95 -6.76 -27.80
N LYS A 331 4.25 -5.89 -28.79
CA LYS A 331 5.25 -6.14 -29.84
C LYS A 331 6.63 -6.45 -29.27
N GLU A 332 7.01 -5.80 -28.18
CA GLU A 332 8.32 -6.01 -27.53
C GLU A 332 8.32 -7.22 -26.58
N GLY A 333 7.16 -7.77 -26.23
CA GLY A 333 7.03 -8.89 -25.29
C GLY A 333 7.56 -8.57 -23.88
N VAL A 334 7.44 -7.32 -23.45
CA VAL A 334 7.95 -6.83 -22.17
C VAL A 334 6.90 -6.99 -21.08
N PRO A 335 7.21 -7.63 -19.94
CA PRO A 335 6.30 -7.72 -18.80
C PRO A 335 6.19 -6.38 -18.05
N ILE A 336 5.02 -6.15 -17.45
CA ILE A 336 4.70 -4.95 -16.66
C ILE A 336 4.49 -5.32 -15.21
N SER A 337 5.20 -4.65 -14.31
CA SER A 337 5.03 -4.73 -12.87
C SER A 337 4.24 -3.51 -12.38
N LEU A 338 2.94 -3.67 -12.20
CA LEU A 338 2.05 -2.59 -11.78
C LEU A 338 2.15 -2.33 -10.27
N THR A 339 2.29 -1.07 -9.92
CA THR A 339 1.98 -0.60 -8.56
C THR A 339 0.56 -0.03 -8.58
N ILE A 340 -0.33 -0.59 -7.77
CA ILE A 340 -1.74 -0.22 -7.73
C ILE A 340 -2.01 0.57 -6.43
N PRO A 341 -2.03 1.90 -6.49
CA PRO A 341 -2.36 2.74 -5.33
C PRO A 341 -3.88 2.73 -5.03
N ASP A 342 -4.24 3.16 -3.82
CA ASP A 342 -5.64 3.27 -3.41
C ASP A 342 -6.41 4.36 -4.17
N SER A 343 -5.71 5.39 -4.64
CA SER A 343 -6.27 6.49 -5.43
C SER A 343 -5.30 6.96 -6.49
N PRO A 344 -5.76 7.62 -7.55
CA PRO A 344 -4.89 8.39 -8.44
C PRO A 344 -4.21 9.54 -7.69
N GLY A 345 -3.20 10.13 -8.34
CA GLY A 345 -2.55 11.34 -7.84
C GLY A 345 -1.43 11.12 -6.82
N GLY A 346 -0.98 12.21 -6.22
CA GLY A 346 0.21 12.26 -5.36
C GLY A 346 1.52 12.44 -6.12
N LYS A 347 1.46 12.24 -7.44
CA LYS A 347 2.47 12.57 -8.46
C LYS A 347 1.74 12.89 -9.76
N ALA A 348 2.23 13.86 -10.52
CA ALA A 348 1.67 14.15 -11.85
C ALA A 348 1.69 12.93 -12.80
N GLU A 349 2.64 12.02 -12.63
CA GLU A 349 2.78 10.79 -13.41
C GLU A 349 1.80 9.67 -12.99
N VAL A 350 1.08 9.81 -11.88
CA VAL A 350 0.12 8.81 -11.36
C VAL A 350 -1.34 9.26 -11.53
N VAL A 351 -1.57 10.50 -11.97
CA VAL A 351 -2.91 11.01 -12.28
C VAL A 351 -3.64 10.15 -13.31
N GLY A 352 -2.91 9.61 -14.30
CA GLY A 352 -3.45 8.71 -15.32
C GLY A 352 -3.74 7.27 -14.85
N PHE A 353 -3.73 6.98 -13.56
CA PHE A 353 -4.04 5.66 -13.04
C PHE A 353 -5.49 5.26 -13.34
N ILE A 354 -5.66 4.00 -13.81
CA ILE A 354 -6.97 3.34 -13.94
C ILE A 354 -6.91 1.93 -13.35
N GLU A 355 -7.98 1.51 -12.70
CA GLU A 355 -8.06 0.17 -12.09
C GLU A 355 -8.06 -0.95 -13.15
N GLU A 356 -8.58 -0.68 -14.33
CA GLU A 356 -8.68 -1.60 -15.46
C GLU A 356 -7.34 -1.88 -16.15
N CYS A 357 -6.26 -1.17 -15.82
CA CYS A 357 -4.97 -1.27 -16.51
C CYS A 357 -4.46 -2.71 -16.60
N ALA A 358 -4.53 -3.48 -15.50
CA ALA A 358 -4.10 -4.87 -15.48
C ALA A 358 -4.90 -5.76 -16.44
N ALA A 359 -6.22 -5.56 -16.49
CA ALA A 359 -7.10 -6.32 -17.39
C ALA A 359 -6.86 -5.98 -18.86
N GLU A 360 -6.68 -4.72 -19.20
CA GLU A 360 -6.39 -4.29 -20.57
C GLU A 360 -5.03 -4.82 -21.07
N LEU A 361 -4.00 -4.80 -20.22
CA LEU A 361 -2.69 -5.38 -20.52
C LEU A 361 -2.77 -6.89 -20.75
N THR A 362 -3.45 -7.62 -19.85
CA THR A 362 -3.62 -9.08 -19.97
C THR A 362 -4.40 -9.45 -21.24
N LYS A 363 -5.44 -8.70 -21.56
CA LYS A 363 -6.22 -8.87 -22.79
C LYS A 363 -5.39 -8.65 -24.06
N ALA A 364 -4.42 -7.75 -24.00
CA ALA A 364 -3.44 -7.53 -25.08
C ALA A 364 -2.32 -8.58 -25.12
N GLY A 365 -2.38 -9.63 -24.28
CA GLY A 365 -1.37 -10.69 -24.21
C GLY A 365 -0.07 -10.28 -23.49
N ILE A 366 -0.06 -9.15 -22.79
CA ILE A 366 1.08 -8.68 -22.01
C ILE A 366 1.07 -9.35 -20.63
N LYS A 367 2.23 -9.89 -20.23
CA LYS A 367 2.37 -10.45 -18.89
C LYS A 367 2.35 -9.34 -17.85
N VAL A 368 1.38 -9.40 -16.95
CA VAL A 368 1.22 -8.45 -15.85
C VAL A 368 1.56 -9.12 -14.53
N HIS A 369 2.26 -8.42 -13.69
CA HIS A 369 2.39 -8.73 -12.27
C HIS A 369 2.21 -7.47 -11.43
N VAL A 370 1.83 -7.68 -10.17
CA VAL A 370 1.53 -6.61 -9.20
C VAL A 370 2.59 -6.63 -8.12
N ASN A 371 2.99 -5.46 -7.68
CA ASN A 371 4.00 -5.28 -6.65
C ASN A 371 3.51 -4.35 -5.53
N THR A 372 4.26 -4.27 -4.45
CA THR A 372 3.94 -3.38 -3.32
C THR A 372 4.63 -2.03 -3.42
N ASP A 373 5.80 -1.96 -4.06
CA ASP A 373 6.67 -0.77 -3.96
C ASP A 373 6.82 -0.34 -2.48
N ASP A 374 6.94 -1.35 -1.58
CA ASP A 374 6.96 -1.09 -0.12
C ASP A 374 7.97 0.01 0.20
N PRO A 375 7.57 1.13 0.81
CA PRO A 375 6.40 1.30 1.67
C PRO A 375 5.16 1.98 1.03
N VAL A 376 5.05 2.10 -0.29
CA VAL A 376 3.83 2.67 -0.94
C VAL A 376 2.60 1.83 -0.57
N THR A 377 2.70 0.51 -0.71
CA THR A 377 1.78 -0.44 -0.08
C THR A 377 2.60 -1.32 0.86
N GLU A 378 2.18 -1.44 2.12
CA GLU A 378 2.85 -2.38 3.01
C GLU A 378 2.75 -3.81 2.48
N SER A 379 3.87 -4.51 2.46
CA SER A 379 3.99 -5.84 1.85
C SER A 379 2.92 -6.83 2.33
N ARG A 380 2.47 -6.75 3.60
CA ARG A 380 1.40 -7.60 4.13
C ARG A 380 0.04 -7.44 3.42
N PHE A 381 -0.13 -6.43 2.57
CA PHE A 381 -1.35 -6.17 1.80
C PHE A 381 -1.24 -6.48 0.31
N LEU A 382 -0.23 -7.25 -0.14
CA LEU A 382 -0.07 -7.60 -1.56
C LEU A 382 -1.30 -8.32 -2.15
N LEU A 383 -1.94 -9.23 -1.40
CA LEU A 383 -3.20 -9.89 -1.83
C LEU A 383 -4.33 -8.88 -2.03
N ARG A 384 -4.43 -7.87 -1.16
CA ARG A 384 -5.40 -6.78 -1.32
C ARG A 384 -5.16 -5.99 -2.60
N THR A 385 -3.89 -5.70 -2.90
CA THR A 385 -3.51 -4.99 -4.13
C THR A 385 -3.91 -5.80 -5.38
N ALA A 386 -3.69 -7.12 -5.35
CA ALA A 386 -4.15 -8.01 -6.40
C ALA A 386 -5.70 -8.07 -6.49
N ALA A 387 -6.43 -8.01 -5.38
CA ALA A 387 -7.90 -7.97 -5.39
C ALA A 387 -8.47 -6.72 -6.09
N ILE A 388 -7.74 -5.59 -6.09
CA ILE A 388 -8.13 -4.40 -6.86
C ILE A 388 -8.08 -4.70 -8.37
N THR A 389 -7.17 -5.56 -8.84
CA THR A 389 -7.15 -5.96 -10.26
C THR A 389 -8.37 -6.79 -10.66
N VAL A 390 -8.93 -7.56 -9.71
CA VAL A 390 -10.22 -8.27 -9.93
C VAL A 390 -11.35 -7.26 -10.12
N ARG A 391 -11.39 -6.22 -9.29
CA ARG A 391 -12.34 -5.10 -9.48
C ARG A 391 -12.13 -4.42 -10.84
N GLY A 392 -10.88 -4.31 -11.28
CA GLY A 392 -10.50 -3.77 -12.60
C GLY A 392 -10.84 -4.69 -13.78
N GLY A 393 -11.33 -5.91 -13.55
CA GLY A 393 -11.80 -6.83 -14.60
C GLY A 393 -10.95 -8.06 -14.86
N LEU A 394 -9.89 -8.32 -14.09
CA LEU A 394 -9.22 -9.62 -14.14
C LEU A 394 -10.08 -10.72 -13.52
N SER A 395 -9.97 -11.94 -14.04
CA SER A 395 -10.48 -13.10 -13.31
C SER A 395 -9.66 -13.34 -12.02
N PRO A 396 -10.24 -13.95 -10.97
CA PRO A 396 -9.48 -14.27 -9.76
C PRO A 396 -8.24 -15.13 -10.05
N ASP A 397 -8.31 -16.07 -10.99
CA ASP A 397 -7.18 -16.92 -11.35
C ASP A 397 -6.04 -16.11 -12.01
N GLU A 398 -6.37 -15.19 -12.94
CA GLU A 398 -5.36 -14.30 -13.52
C GLU A 398 -4.79 -13.32 -12.48
N ALA A 399 -5.64 -12.81 -11.59
CA ALA A 399 -5.17 -11.95 -10.50
C ALA A 399 -4.19 -12.67 -9.56
N LEU A 400 -4.43 -13.95 -9.23
CA LEU A 400 -3.49 -14.74 -8.43
C LEU A 400 -2.15 -14.93 -9.15
N LYS A 401 -2.17 -15.18 -10.44
CA LYS A 401 -0.93 -15.27 -11.24
C LYS A 401 -0.13 -13.99 -11.22
N THR A 402 -0.77 -12.81 -11.08
CA THR A 402 -0.05 -11.53 -11.02
C THR A 402 0.85 -11.37 -9.80
N VAL A 403 0.62 -12.14 -8.74
CA VAL A 403 1.41 -12.10 -7.49
C VAL A 403 2.11 -13.42 -7.18
N THR A 404 2.12 -14.36 -8.13
CA THR A 404 2.72 -15.69 -7.97
C THR A 404 3.61 -16.03 -9.17
N ILE A 405 3.10 -16.74 -10.18
CA ILE A 405 3.89 -17.26 -11.29
C ILE A 405 4.39 -16.16 -12.26
N ASN A 406 3.58 -15.12 -12.53
CA ASN A 406 4.01 -14.08 -13.46
C ASN A 406 5.23 -13.28 -12.96
N PRO A 407 5.28 -12.80 -11.69
CA PRO A 407 6.49 -12.18 -11.17
C PRO A 407 7.66 -13.17 -11.07
N ALA A 408 7.43 -14.45 -10.73
CA ALA A 408 8.48 -15.46 -10.74
C ALA A 408 9.11 -15.61 -12.13
N GLN A 409 8.31 -15.63 -13.20
CA GLN A 409 8.79 -15.66 -14.59
C GLN A 409 9.57 -14.40 -14.97
N ALA A 410 9.06 -13.22 -14.57
CA ALA A 410 9.75 -11.95 -14.84
C ALA A 410 11.12 -11.86 -14.17
N LEU A 411 11.28 -12.49 -13.00
CA LEU A 411 12.53 -12.61 -12.26
C LEU A 411 13.37 -13.83 -12.67
N LYS A 412 12.86 -14.68 -13.58
CA LYS A 412 13.49 -15.94 -14.03
C LYS A 412 13.68 -16.96 -12.90
N LEU A 413 12.76 -16.97 -11.95
CA LEU A 413 12.73 -17.86 -10.77
C LEU A 413 11.62 -18.92 -10.83
N ASP A 414 10.85 -18.95 -11.92
CA ASP A 414 9.65 -19.79 -12.09
C ASP A 414 9.95 -21.29 -12.13
N HIS A 415 11.19 -21.68 -12.35
CA HIS A 415 11.63 -23.07 -12.21
C HIS A 415 11.67 -23.56 -10.76
N ARG A 416 11.63 -22.66 -9.76
CA ARG A 416 11.70 -22.97 -8.33
C ARG A 416 10.47 -22.51 -7.54
N VAL A 417 9.89 -21.35 -7.86
CA VAL A 417 8.80 -20.72 -7.10
C VAL A 417 7.67 -20.21 -8.00
N GLY A 418 6.60 -19.72 -7.40
CA GLY A 418 5.50 -19.03 -8.09
C GLY A 418 4.33 -19.93 -8.47
N SER A 419 4.45 -21.26 -8.35
CA SER A 419 3.34 -22.21 -8.49
C SER A 419 3.57 -23.44 -7.62
N LEU A 420 2.48 -24.16 -7.31
CA LEU A 420 2.57 -25.42 -6.57
C LEU A 420 2.67 -26.58 -7.58
N GLU A 421 3.88 -26.97 -7.88
CA GLU A 421 4.23 -28.08 -8.79
C GLU A 421 5.30 -28.95 -8.16
N VAL A 422 5.25 -30.24 -8.46
CA VAL A 422 6.23 -31.21 -7.96
C VAL A 422 7.65 -30.81 -8.37
N GLY A 423 8.59 -30.84 -7.43
CA GLY A 423 10.00 -30.48 -7.61
C GLY A 423 10.32 -29.01 -7.35
N LYS A 424 9.33 -28.13 -7.23
CA LYS A 424 9.54 -26.74 -6.81
C LYS A 424 9.75 -26.62 -5.29
N ASP A 425 10.32 -25.51 -4.89
CA ASP A 425 10.50 -25.18 -3.50
C ASP A 425 9.13 -25.16 -2.78
N ALA A 426 9.08 -25.66 -1.56
CA ALA A 426 7.87 -25.66 -0.75
C ALA A 426 7.60 -24.28 -0.14
N ASP A 427 7.33 -23.32 -1.02
CA ASP A 427 6.97 -21.94 -0.71
C ASP A 427 5.47 -21.76 -0.93
N PHE A 428 4.70 -21.59 0.14
CA PHE A 428 3.24 -21.47 0.07
C PHE A 428 2.65 -20.73 1.27
N ALA A 429 1.41 -20.27 1.12
CA ALA A 429 0.63 -19.68 2.20
C ALA A 429 -0.69 -20.44 2.41
N ILE A 430 -1.09 -20.58 3.66
CA ILE A 430 -2.38 -21.11 4.08
C ILE A 430 -3.27 -19.95 4.51
N LEU A 431 -4.45 -19.87 3.90
CA LEU A 431 -5.41 -18.79 4.09
C LEU A 431 -6.68 -19.29 4.79
N SER A 432 -7.39 -18.40 5.47
CA SER A 432 -8.68 -18.69 6.10
C SER A 432 -9.86 -18.76 5.12
N GLY A 433 -9.67 -18.35 3.86
CA GLY A 433 -10.70 -18.30 2.82
C GLY A 433 -10.11 -17.88 1.48
N GLU A 434 -10.98 -17.44 0.54
CA GLU A 434 -10.57 -17.06 -0.82
C GLU A 434 -9.54 -15.92 -0.81
N PRO A 435 -8.52 -15.97 -1.70
CA PRO A 435 -7.36 -15.06 -1.62
C PRO A 435 -7.70 -13.57 -1.68
N PHE A 436 -8.77 -13.20 -2.41
CA PHE A 436 -9.11 -11.81 -2.69
C PHE A 436 -10.29 -11.28 -1.89
N SER A 437 -10.81 -12.06 -0.96
CA SER A 437 -11.80 -11.58 -0.02
C SER A 437 -11.14 -10.68 1.03
N ALA A 438 -11.75 -9.54 1.31
CA ALA A 438 -11.33 -8.65 2.39
C ALA A 438 -11.34 -9.35 3.76
N TYR A 439 -12.14 -10.40 3.91
CA TYR A 439 -12.30 -11.16 5.15
C TYR A 439 -11.29 -12.28 5.32
N THR A 440 -10.46 -12.54 4.31
CA THR A 440 -9.43 -13.58 4.37
C THR A 440 -8.18 -13.10 5.11
N ARG A 441 -7.62 -14.01 5.91
CA ARG A 441 -6.34 -13.83 6.60
C ARG A 441 -5.35 -14.89 6.18
N VAL A 442 -4.09 -14.52 6.09
CA VAL A 442 -2.98 -15.48 6.06
C VAL A 442 -2.88 -16.13 7.44
N LEU A 443 -2.99 -17.44 7.50
CA LEU A 443 -2.89 -18.23 8.72
C LEU A 443 -1.47 -18.68 8.95
N GLU A 444 -0.81 -19.17 7.91
CA GLU A 444 0.56 -19.66 7.95
C GLU A 444 1.28 -19.35 6.64
N THR A 445 2.58 -19.11 6.70
CA THR A 445 3.46 -18.96 5.54
C THR A 445 4.66 -19.88 5.68
N TYR A 446 4.97 -20.58 4.59
CA TYR A 446 6.07 -21.53 4.51
C TYR A 446 7.07 -21.11 3.45
N ILE A 447 8.37 -21.22 3.77
CA ILE A 447 9.49 -21.00 2.85
C ILE A 447 10.45 -22.19 2.98
N ASP A 448 10.81 -22.81 1.86
CA ASP A 448 11.63 -24.03 1.84
C ASP A 448 11.05 -25.11 2.79
N GLY A 449 9.72 -25.25 2.81
CA GLY A 449 9.01 -26.20 3.68
C GLY A 449 9.01 -25.85 5.18
N LYS A 450 9.62 -24.75 5.58
CA LYS A 450 9.68 -24.28 6.98
C LYS A 450 8.66 -23.17 7.21
N ARG A 451 7.89 -23.31 8.28
CA ARG A 451 6.91 -22.28 8.68
C ARG A 451 7.65 -21.03 9.21
N VAL A 452 7.49 -19.91 8.52
CA VAL A 452 8.10 -18.59 8.85
C VAL A 452 7.11 -17.64 9.51
N PHE A 453 5.81 -17.90 9.39
CA PHE A 453 4.75 -17.15 10.04
C PHE A 453 3.62 -18.08 10.47
N ALA A 454 3.02 -17.79 11.62
CA ALA A 454 1.82 -18.46 12.12
C ALA A 454 0.95 -17.47 12.90
N LEU A 455 -0.32 -17.33 12.49
CA LEU A 455 -1.28 -16.40 13.11
C LEU A 455 -1.62 -16.77 14.56
N ASP A 456 -1.57 -18.03 14.91
CA ASP A 456 -1.80 -18.52 16.28
C ASP A 456 -0.62 -18.23 17.22
N ASN A 457 0.58 -17.98 16.69
CA ASN A 457 1.72 -17.50 17.45
C ASN A 457 1.57 -16.00 17.73
N GLU A 458 1.53 -15.59 18.99
CA GLU A 458 1.34 -14.20 19.42
C GLU A 458 2.42 -13.26 18.87
N SER A 459 3.68 -13.68 18.87
CA SER A 459 4.79 -12.88 18.36
C SER A 459 4.65 -12.64 16.86
N ASP A 460 4.36 -13.71 16.08
CA ASP A 460 4.19 -13.62 14.64
C ASP A 460 2.95 -12.79 14.29
N ARG A 461 1.83 -13.02 14.98
CA ARG A 461 0.58 -12.30 14.79
C ARG A 461 0.77 -10.80 14.88
N SER A 462 1.66 -10.31 15.76
CA SER A 462 1.92 -8.89 15.91
C SER A 462 2.45 -8.22 14.63
N PHE A 463 3.05 -8.95 13.71
CA PHE A 463 3.48 -8.45 12.41
C PHE A 463 2.32 -8.36 11.40
N GLN A 464 1.29 -9.19 11.57
CA GLN A 464 0.07 -9.05 10.77
C GLN A 464 -0.84 -7.95 11.31
N THR A 465 -1.04 -7.89 12.63
CA THR A 465 -2.01 -6.99 13.27
C THR A 465 -1.44 -5.64 13.69
N GLY A 466 -0.12 -5.46 13.68
CA GLY A 466 0.55 -4.30 14.28
C GLY A 466 0.87 -4.52 15.77
N GLY A 467 1.45 -3.53 16.41
CA GLY A 467 1.86 -3.59 17.82
C GLY A 467 3.14 -4.39 18.10
N PHE A 468 3.85 -4.85 17.06
CA PHE A 468 5.12 -5.58 17.21
C PHE A 468 6.19 -4.76 17.95
N ALA A 469 6.18 -3.44 17.75
CA ALA A 469 7.11 -2.51 18.41
C ALA A 469 6.65 -2.04 19.80
N SER A 470 5.40 -2.36 20.22
CA SER A 470 4.88 -1.91 21.51
C SER A 470 5.64 -2.56 22.67
N LEU A 471 6.15 -1.75 23.58
CA LEU A 471 6.79 -2.21 24.83
C LEU A 471 5.74 -2.66 25.85
N ASN A 472 4.52 -2.16 25.78
CA ASN A 472 3.43 -2.50 26.70
C ASN A 472 2.47 -3.53 26.07
N LYS A 473 2.88 -4.79 26.08
CA LYS A 473 2.10 -5.89 25.48
C LYS A 473 0.70 -6.07 26.12
N SER A 474 0.56 -5.74 27.40
CA SER A 474 -0.73 -5.87 28.12
C SER A 474 -1.79 -4.86 27.66
N ARG A 475 -1.39 -3.81 26.96
CA ARG A 475 -2.29 -2.79 26.41
C ARG A 475 -2.72 -3.08 24.97
N LEU A 476 -2.09 -4.05 24.30
CA LEU A 476 -2.45 -4.39 22.93
C LEU A 476 -3.94 -4.76 22.82
N PRO A 477 -4.61 -4.38 21.72
CA PRO A 477 -5.98 -4.82 21.46
C PRO A 477 -6.07 -6.36 21.43
N GLU A 478 -7.16 -6.87 22.00
CA GLU A 478 -7.44 -8.29 21.98
C GLU A 478 -7.63 -8.80 20.55
N PHE A 479 -7.00 -9.93 20.23
CA PHE A 479 -7.21 -10.60 18.96
C PHE A 479 -8.57 -11.29 18.93
N LYS A 480 -9.46 -10.82 18.07
CA LYS A 480 -10.80 -11.40 17.92
C LYS A 480 -10.88 -12.28 16.68
N PRO A 481 -11.51 -13.46 16.79
CA PRO A 481 -11.81 -14.29 15.63
C PRO A 481 -12.70 -13.54 14.63
N LEU A 482 -12.57 -13.88 13.36
CA LEU A 482 -13.51 -13.38 12.33
C LEU A 482 -14.85 -14.09 12.48
N THR A 483 -15.90 -13.36 12.79
CA THR A 483 -17.26 -13.88 12.93
C THR A 483 -18.28 -12.91 12.36
N GLY A 484 -19.38 -13.45 11.82
CA GLY A 484 -20.58 -12.65 11.52
C GLY A 484 -20.52 -11.83 10.24
N PHE A 485 -19.67 -12.16 9.27
CA PHE A 485 -19.68 -11.48 7.97
C PHE A 485 -20.83 -11.98 7.09
N PRO A 486 -21.44 -11.05 6.34
CA PRO A 486 -22.55 -11.45 5.47
C PRO A 486 -22.05 -12.35 4.33
N PRO A 487 -22.74 -13.45 3.99
CA PRO A 487 -22.38 -14.24 2.82
C PRO A 487 -22.54 -13.42 1.53
N PRO A 488 -21.83 -13.78 0.45
CA PRO A 488 -21.95 -13.11 -0.84
C PRO A 488 -23.39 -13.01 -1.32
N THR A 489 -23.75 -11.85 -1.87
CA THR A 489 -25.12 -11.61 -2.41
C THR A 489 -25.04 -11.11 -3.84
N LYS A 490 -26.02 -11.52 -4.66
CA LYS A 490 -26.24 -10.97 -6.00
C LYS A 490 -27.36 -9.95 -5.96
N ALA A 491 -27.36 -9.01 -6.90
CA ALA A 491 -28.48 -8.09 -7.06
C ALA A 491 -29.78 -8.85 -7.40
N PRO A 492 -30.94 -8.41 -6.88
CA PRO A 492 -32.22 -8.99 -7.29
C PRO A 492 -32.43 -8.75 -8.78
N PRO A 493 -33.17 -9.63 -9.48
CA PRO A 493 -33.53 -9.39 -10.86
C PRO A 493 -34.33 -8.08 -10.96
N GLN A 494 -34.09 -7.33 -12.01
CA GLN A 494 -34.91 -6.14 -12.27
C GLN A 494 -36.36 -6.54 -12.50
N PRO A 495 -37.31 -5.84 -11.86
CA PRO A 495 -38.72 -6.07 -12.17
C PRO A 495 -38.97 -5.77 -13.65
N GLY A 496 -39.45 -6.76 -14.42
CA GLY A 496 -39.84 -6.54 -15.82
C GLY A 496 -40.92 -5.44 -15.91
N LEU A 497 -40.74 -4.44 -16.78
CA LEU A 497 -41.63 -3.30 -17.01
C LEU A 497 -41.39 -2.00 -16.23
N THR A 498 -40.33 -1.86 -15.45
CA THR A 498 -40.04 -0.61 -14.75
C THR A 498 -39.16 0.31 -15.57
N LYS A 499 -39.51 1.58 -15.60
CA LYS A 499 -38.64 2.64 -16.11
C LYS A 499 -37.42 2.73 -15.21
N LEU A 500 -36.22 2.74 -15.80
CA LEU A 500 -35.00 2.95 -15.04
C LEU A 500 -34.92 4.39 -14.54
N ALA A 501 -34.42 4.59 -13.30
CA ALA A 501 -34.09 5.91 -12.79
C ALA A 501 -32.91 6.49 -13.56
N THR A 502 -33.02 7.81 -13.87
CA THR A 502 -31.96 8.58 -14.53
C THR A 502 -31.52 9.74 -13.65
N ALA A 503 -30.52 10.48 -14.08
CA ALA A 503 -30.04 11.67 -13.36
C ALA A 503 -31.12 12.74 -13.14
N ASP A 504 -32.13 12.79 -14.02
CA ASP A 504 -33.25 13.73 -13.92
C ASP A 504 -34.41 13.23 -13.04
N SER A 505 -34.36 11.98 -12.57
CA SER A 505 -35.39 11.41 -11.72
C SER A 505 -35.36 12.04 -10.32
N THR A 506 -36.45 12.64 -9.88
CA THR A 506 -36.61 13.22 -8.55
C THR A 506 -37.36 12.27 -7.62
N GLU A 507 -38.07 11.27 -8.18
CA GLU A 507 -38.74 10.19 -7.47
C GLU A 507 -38.32 8.85 -8.06
N PHE A 508 -37.92 7.91 -7.22
CA PHE A 508 -37.53 6.55 -7.61
C PHE A 508 -37.52 5.61 -6.41
N ILE A 509 -37.50 4.30 -6.72
CA ILE A 509 -37.39 3.23 -5.72
C ILE A 509 -36.12 2.46 -5.95
N ILE A 510 -35.47 2.05 -4.87
CA ILE A 510 -34.34 1.15 -4.86
C ILE A 510 -34.75 -0.16 -4.20
N LEU A 511 -34.50 -1.29 -4.88
CA LEU A 511 -34.70 -2.64 -4.34
C LEU A 511 -33.34 -3.26 -4.10
N ALA A 512 -33.14 -3.83 -2.91
CA ALA A 512 -31.86 -4.40 -2.51
C ALA A 512 -32.04 -5.78 -1.87
N ASN A 513 -31.14 -6.73 -2.16
CA ASN A 513 -31.13 -7.98 -1.41
C ASN A 513 -30.77 -7.74 0.05
N ARG A 514 -29.90 -6.72 0.30
CA ARG A 514 -29.60 -6.23 1.65
C ARG A 514 -29.65 -4.72 1.70
N LEU A 515 -30.48 -4.22 2.55
CA LEU A 515 -30.60 -2.81 2.87
C LEU A 515 -29.97 -2.58 4.25
N HIS A 516 -28.81 -1.95 4.28
CA HIS A 516 -28.12 -1.57 5.51
C HIS A 516 -28.63 -0.21 5.96
N THR A 517 -29.66 -0.18 6.81
CA THR A 517 -30.22 1.10 7.29
C THR A 517 -29.30 1.81 8.28
N VAL A 518 -28.40 1.09 8.90
CA VAL A 518 -27.48 1.45 9.99
C VAL A 518 -28.22 1.75 11.30
N ALA A 519 -29.24 2.59 11.27
CA ALA A 519 -30.05 2.88 12.49
C ALA A 519 -30.87 1.66 12.97
N ASN A 520 -31.39 0.85 12.04
CA ASN A 520 -32.25 -0.30 12.34
C ASN A 520 -31.65 -1.63 11.84
N GLY A 521 -30.31 -1.67 11.65
CA GLY A 521 -29.60 -2.85 11.17
C GLY A 521 -29.80 -3.16 9.69
N THR A 522 -29.53 -4.41 9.31
CA THR A 522 -29.59 -4.89 7.92
C THR A 522 -30.90 -5.61 7.64
N ILE A 523 -31.63 -5.18 6.61
CA ILE A 523 -32.92 -5.73 6.17
C ILE A 523 -32.67 -6.55 4.89
N ARG A 524 -33.09 -7.80 4.87
CA ARG A 524 -33.12 -8.63 3.65
C ARG A 524 -34.31 -8.23 2.80
N ASP A 525 -34.13 -8.30 1.48
CA ASP A 525 -35.16 -7.88 0.49
C ASP A 525 -35.74 -6.51 0.88
N GLY A 526 -34.84 -5.55 0.99
CA GLY A 526 -35.14 -4.18 1.40
C GLY A 526 -35.56 -3.30 0.23
N ALA A 527 -36.27 -2.22 0.56
CA ALA A 527 -36.63 -1.18 -0.39
C ALA A 527 -36.41 0.21 0.23
N VAL A 528 -35.99 1.17 -0.63
CA VAL A 528 -35.95 2.60 -0.29
C VAL A 528 -36.79 3.34 -1.33
N HIS A 529 -37.70 4.21 -0.87
CA HIS A 529 -38.43 5.14 -1.73
C HIS A 529 -37.87 6.54 -1.50
N VAL A 530 -37.39 7.13 -2.57
CA VAL A 530 -36.83 8.49 -2.59
C VAL A 530 -37.80 9.41 -3.33
N ASN A 531 -38.05 10.59 -2.80
CA ASN A 531 -38.79 11.64 -3.48
C ASN A 531 -38.30 13.01 -3.01
N ASP A 532 -38.08 13.90 -3.96
CA ASP A 532 -37.66 15.30 -3.78
C ASP A 532 -36.55 15.47 -2.73
N GLY A 533 -35.46 14.73 -2.90
CA GLY A 533 -34.28 14.81 -2.03
C GLY A 533 -34.38 14.08 -0.69
N LYS A 534 -35.53 13.48 -0.36
CA LYS A 534 -35.79 12.85 0.92
C LYS A 534 -36.09 11.35 0.81
N ILE A 535 -35.72 10.62 1.84
CA ILE A 535 -36.17 9.24 2.04
C ILE A 535 -37.61 9.27 2.55
N LEU A 536 -38.55 8.73 1.78
CA LEU A 536 -39.94 8.57 2.23
C LEU A 536 -40.16 7.24 2.97
N PHE A 537 -39.45 6.19 2.51
CA PHE A 537 -39.53 4.86 3.09
C PHE A 537 -38.15 4.19 3.03
N ALA A 538 -37.80 3.45 4.07
CA ALA A 538 -36.67 2.52 4.10
C ALA A 538 -37.07 1.33 5.00
N GLY A 539 -37.20 0.15 4.39
CA GLY A 539 -37.71 -1.02 5.11
C GLY A 539 -37.79 -2.27 4.24
N ALA A 540 -38.47 -3.31 4.74
CA ALA A 540 -38.69 -4.52 3.94
C ALA A 540 -39.55 -4.21 2.71
N GLN A 541 -39.18 -4.74 1.56
CA GLN A 541 -39.89 -4.54 0.28
C GLN A 541 -41.37 -4.92 0.38
N ALA A 542 -41.71 -5.98 1.13
CA ALA A 542 -43.07 -6.44 1.32
C ALA A 542 -44.00 -5.37 1.97
N ASN A 543 -43.44 -4.38 2.64
CA ASN A 543 -44.17 -3.28 3.29
C ASN A 543 -44.31 -2.03 2.40
N LEU A 544 -43.76 -2.07 1.19
CA LEU A 544 -43.83 -0.96 0.23
C LEU A 544 -44.77 -1.32 -0.91
N ALA A 545 -45.89 -0.65 -1.02
CA ALA A 545 -46.69 -0.68 -2.25
C ALA A 545 -45.90 0.08 -3.34
N LEU A 546 -45.49 -0.61 -4.41
CA LEU A 546 -44.77 0.00 -5.54
C LEU A 546 -45.70 0.92 -6.32
N PRO A 547 -45.50 2.25 -6.35
CA PRO A 547 -46.31 3.17 -7.13
C PRO A 547 -46.11 2.89 -8.60
N ALA A 548 -47.22 2.90 -9.38
CA ALA A 548 -47.17 2.69 -10.81
C ALA A 548 -46.40 3.81 -11.52
N GLY A 549 -45.45 3.46 -12.40
CA GLY A 549 -44.71 4.42 -13.22
C GLY A 549 -43.53 5.09 -12.51
N VAL A 550 -43.25 4.81 -11.22
CA VAL A 550 -42.06 5.28 -10.55
C VAL A 550 -40.83 4.47 -11.01
N PRO A 551 -39.70 5.10 -11.36
CA PRO A 551 -38.48 4.44 -11.77
C PRO A 551 -37.91 3.54 -10.65
N VAL A 552 -37.27 2.43 -11.03
CA VAL A 552 -36.68 1.47 -10.07
C VAL A 552 -35.22 1.23 -10.40
N LEU A 553 -34.40 1.16 -9.35
CA LEU A 553 -33.01 0.66 -9.38
C LEU A 553 -32.91 -0.62 -8.56
N THR A 554 -31.98 -1.50 -8.92
CA THR A 554 -31.71 -2.72 -8.15
C THR A 554 -30.24 -2.79 -7.74
N ALA A 555 -29.98 -3.35 -6.56
CA ALA A 555 -28.63 -3.52 -6.06
C ALA A 555 -28.49 -4.80 -5.20
N ALA A 556 -27.29 -5.36 -5.11
CA ALA A 556 -27.00 -6.44 -4.16
C ALA A 556 -27.05 -5.91 -2.72
N ASN A 557 -26.40 -4.78 -2.48
CA ASN A 557 -26.39 -4.10 -1.20
C ASN A 557 -26.63 -2.60 -1.39
N VAL A 558 -27.30 -1.98 -0.41
CA VAL A 558 -27.51 -0.53 -0.33
C VAL A 558 -27.14 -0.05 1.06
N THR A 559 -26.36 1.03 1.12
CA THR A 559 -25.99 1.73 2.36
C THR A 559 -26.43 3.20 2.33
N PRO A 560 -26.44 3.92 3.45
CA PRO A 560 -26.39 5.38 3.44
C PRO A 560 -25.18 5.87 2.64
N GLY A 561 -25.22 7.09 2.16
CA GLY A 561 -24.03 7.78 1.68
C GLY A 561 -22.92 7.73 2.73
N LEU A 562 -21.72 7.36 2.32
CA LEU A 562 -20.59 7.25 3.22
C LEU A 562 -20.02 8.64 3.54
N ILE A 563 -19.50 8.80 4.75
CA ILE A 563 -18.95 10.05 5.27
C ILE A 563 -17.48 9.86 5.59
N ASP A 564 -16.62 10.62 4.94
CA ASP A 564 -15.23 10.75 5.33
C ASP A 564 -15.09 11.88 6.35
N ALA A 565 -14.99 11.51 7.62
CA ALA A 565 -15.07 12.44 8.72
C ALA A 565 -13.82 13.31 8.93
N ALA A 566 -12.70 13.06 8.26
CA ALA A 566 -11.53 13.94 8.21
C ALA A 566 -10.64 13.63 7.01
N THR A 567 -10.51 14.60 6.11
CA THR A 567 -9.65 14.51 4.92
C THR A 567 -9.09 15.88 4.54
N ILE A 568 -7.96 15.91 3.85
CA ILE A 568 -7.43 17.16 3.24
C ILE A 568 -7.95 17.40 1.82
N VAL A 569 -8.75 16.47 1.28
CA VAL A 569 -9.41 16.66 -0.03
C VAL A 569 -10.59 17.62 0.16
N PRO A 570 -10.75 18.62 -0.70
CA PRO A 570 -10.04 18.96 -1.94
C PRO A 570 -9.01 20.10 -1.80
N LEU A 571 -8.50 20.37 -0.61
CA LEU A 571 -7.48 21.40 -0.37
C LEU A 571 -6.10 20.98 -0.89
N SER A 572 -5.91 19.69 -1.06
CA SER A 572 -4.70 19.07 -1.60
C SER A 572 -5.07 18.25 -2.81
N GLY A 573 -4.66 18.71 -4.00
CA GLY A 573 -5.07 18.18 -5.28
C GLY A 573 -4.23 17.00 -5.77
N GLU A 574 -4.69 16.38 -6.86
CA GLU A 574 -4.14 15.14 -7.40
C GLU A 574 -2.71 15.27 -7.95
N TYR A 575 -2.34 16.44 -8.48
CA TYR A 575 -1.01 16.65 -9.08
C TYR A 575 0.11 16.74 -8.05
N ASN A 576 -0.21 17.12 -6.83
CA ASN A 576 0.74 17.31 -5.73
C ASN A 576 1.86 18.32 -6.08
N ILE A 577 1.49 19.41 -6.70
CA ILE A 577 2.35 20.54 -7.07
C ILE A 577 1.92 21.79 -6.27
N PRO A 578 2.76 22.83 -6.14
CA PRO A 578 2.41 24.02 -5.35
C PRO A 578 1.08 24.67 -5.75
N ALA A 579 0.68 24.57 -7.00
CA ALA A 579 -0.56 25.17 -7.51
C ALA A 579 -1.86 24.49 -7.06
N ASP A 580 -1.79 23.27 -6.55
CA ASP A 580 -2.94 22.50 -6.05
C ASP A 580 -2.79 22.04 -4.59
N GLN A 581 -1.92 22.73 -3.82
CA GLN A 581 -1.61 22.38 -2.42
C GLN A 581 -1.91 23.55 -1.49
N ASP A 582 -3.16 23.68 -1.08
CA ASP A 582 -3.69 24.75 -0.23
C ASP A 582 -4.08 24.27 1.19
N ALA A 583 -3.61 23.07 1.58
CA ALA A 583 -3.96 22.52 2.89
C ALA A 583 -3.20 23.18 4.05
N ASP A 584 -2.00 23.71 3.80
CA ASP A 584 -1.10 24.25 4.84
C ASP A 584 -0.54 25.62 4.44
N GLU A 585 -0.71 26.61 5.32
CA GLU A 585 -0.10 27.94 5.19
C GLU A 585 1.11 28.06 6.13
N ASN A 586 2.31 27.88 5.59
CA ASN A 586 3.54 27.74 6.37
C ASN A 586 4.20 29.07 6.79
N SER A 587 3.55 30.22 6.57
CA SER A 587 4.06 31.55 6.92
C SER A 587 4.14 31.79 8.43
N ASP A 588 3.20 31.22 9.21
CA ASP A 588 3.14 31.34 10.66
C ASP A 588 2.54 30.04 11.27
N PRO A 589 3.01 29.55 12.41
CA PRO A 589 2.48 28.35 13.04
C PRO A 589 1.05 28.49 13.57
N ASN A 590 0.52 29.69 13.67
CA ASN A 590 -0.85 29.97 14.07
C ASN A 590 -1.66 30.56 12.90
N GLN A 591 -2.44 29.74 12.25
CA GLN A 591 -3.33 30.09 11.13
C GLN A 591 -4.81 30.00 11.52
N ALA A 592 -5.17 30.44 12.74
CA ALA A 592 -6.55 30.35 13.26
C ALA A 592 -7.56 31.16 12.42
N ASP A 593 -7.12 32.11 11.61
CA ASP A 593 -7.93 32.90 10.68
C ASP A 593 -8.11 32.25 9.29
N ALA A 594 -7.34 31.22 8.98
CA ALA A 594 -7.49 30.45 7.75
C ALA A 594 -8.80 29.62 7.77
N ARG A 595 -9.46 29.55 6.63
CA ARG A 595 -10.73 28.84 6.48
C ARG A 595 -10.67 27.90 5.27
N VAL A 596 -10.94 26.62 5.47
CA VAL A 596 -10.97 25.65 4.37
C VAL A 596 -11.97 26.03 3.27
N LEU A 597 -13.02 26.78 3.60
CA LEU A 597 -14.03 27.28 2.66
C LEU A 597 -13.40 28.11 1.54
N ASP A 598 -12.36 28.87 1.83
CA ASP A 598 -11.73 29.79 0.88
C ASP A 598 -10.78 29.08 -0.11
N ALA A 599 -10.33 27.85 0.23
CA ALA A 599 -9.45 27.04 -0.58
C ALA A 599 -10.13 25.76 -1.14
N PHE A 600 -11.41 25.54 -0.80
CA PHE A 600 -12.14 24.37 -1.26
C PHE A 600 -12.35 24.39 -2.78
N ASN A 601 -11.70 23.45 -3.51
CA ASN A 601 -11.86 23.30 -4.94
C ASN A 601 -13.03 22.32 -5.26
N PRO A 602 -14.22 22.80 -5.67
CA PRO A 602 -15.36 21.92 -5.97
C PRO A 602 -15.16 21.04 -7.22
N SER A 603 -14.16 21.37 -8.05
CA SER A 603 -13.84 20.66 -9.29
C SER A 603 -12.64 19.72 -9.14
N GLU A 604 -12.12 19.53 -7.93
CA GLU A 604 -10.99 18.63 -7.69
C GLU A 604 -11.31 17.19 -8.09
N PRO A 605 -10.55 16.56 -8.99
CA PRO A 605 -10.82 15.19 -9.45
C PRO A 605 -10.87 14.15 -8.33
N LEU A 606 -10.13 14.34 -7.24
CA LEU A 606 -10.18 13.45 -6.08
C LEU A 606 -11.54 13.47 -5.37
N LEU A 607 -12.28 14.59 -5.37
CA LEU A 607 -13.66 14.61 -4.87
C LEU A 607 -14.57 13.69 -5.69
N ARG A 608 -14.43 13.73 -7.03
CA ARG A 608 -15.17 12.83 -7.91
C ARG A 608 -14.76 11.38 -7.68
N TYR A 609 -13.47 11.12 -7.52
CA TYR A 609 -12.99 9.78 -7.19
C TYR A 609 -13.60 9.27 -5.88
N LEU A 610 -13.63 10.10 -4.81
CA LEU A 610 -14.25 9.73 -3.55
C LEU A 610 -15.76 9.48 -3.71
N LEU A 611 -16.46 10.32 -4.48
CA LEU A 611 -17.87 10.11 -4.81
C LEU A 611 -18.11 8.75 -5.50
N GLU A 612 -17.30 8.40 -6.48
CA GLU A 612 -17.35 7.12 -7.19
C GLU A 612 -17.06 5.91 -6.29
N GLN A 613 -16.40 6.13 -5.13
CA GLN A 613 -16.21 5.13 -4.08
C GLN A 613 -17.33 5.15 -3.02
N GLY A 614 -18.38 5.97 -3.20
CA GLY A 614 -19.53 6.05 -2.33
C GLY A 614 -19.47 7.11 -1.22
N ILE A 615 -18.43 7.94 -1.18
CA ILE A 615 -18.31 9.02 -0.21
C ILE A 615 -19.17 10.20 -0.70
N THR A 616 -20.27 10.51 0.00
CA THR A 616 -21.20 11.61 -0.37
C THR A 616 -20.93 12.88 0.44
N VAL A 617 -20.28 12.75 1.60
CA VAL A 617 -19.94 13.88 2.48
C VAL A 617 -18.49 13.75 2.92
N VAL A 618 -17.76 14.85 2.92
CA VAL A 618 -16.39 14.99 3.44
C VAL A 618 -16.33 16.07 4.51
N HIS A 619 -15.58 15.84 5.58
CA HIS A 619 -15.13 16.88 6.48
C HIS A 619 -13.70 17.26 6.07
N SER A 620 -13.59 18.36 5.32
CA SER A 620 -12.30 18.90 4.90
C SER A 620 -11.65 19.64 6.05
N ILE A 621 -10.42 19.23 6.36
CA ILE A 621 -9.61 19.81 7.44
C ILE A 621 -8.34 20.42 6.86
N PRO A 622 -7.75 21.46 7.47
CA PRO A 622 -6.40 21.89 7.15
C PRO A 622 -5.38 20.77 7.32
N GLY A 623 -4.25 20.89 6.67
CA GLY A 623 -3.11 19.96 6.79
C GLY A 623 -2.46 20.00 8.17
N ARG A 624 -1.35 19.29 8.30
CA ARG A 624 -0.70 19.06 9.61
C ARG A 624 0.55 19.90 9.86
N ALA A 625 0.93 20.77 8.94
CA ALA A 625 2.15 21.55 9.06
C ALA A 625 2.07 22.65 10.14
N ASN A 626 0.90 23.28 10.30
CA ASN A 626 0.68 24.35 11.26
C ASN A 626 0.29 23.82 12.65
N VAL A 627 0.76 24.46 13.72
CA VAL A 627 0.29 24.13 15.08
C VAL A 627 -1.21 24.40 15.21
N ILE A 628 -1.66 25.52 14.66
CA ILE A 628 -3.08 25.89 14.58
C ILE A 628 -3.39 26.06 13.10
N GLY A 629 -4.13 25.09 12.53
CA GLY A 629 -4.34 24.98 11.08
C GLY A 629 -5.48 25.86 10.55
N GLY A 630 -6.42 26.28 11.42
CA GLY A 630 -7.59 27.08 11.00
C GLY A 630 -8.92 26.36 11.13
N LEU A 631 -9.93 26.88 10.46
CA LEU A 631 -11.32 26.45 10.55
C LEU A 631 -11.65 25.40 9.47
N SER A 632 -12.13 24.22 9.89
CA SER A 632 -12.60 23.14 9.03
C SER A 632 -14.07 23.28 8.69
N GLY A 633 -14.54 22.49 7.69
CA GLY A 633 -15.94 22.47 7.25
C GLY A 633 -16.37 21.12 6.70
N VAL A 634 -17.69 20.87 6.74
CA VAL A 634 -18.32 19.68 6.19
C VAL A 634 -19.01 20.02 4.88
N PHE A 635 -18.70 19.24 3.83
CA PHE A 635 -19.16 19.49 2.46
C PHE A 635 -19.68 18.22 1.81
N ARG A 636 -20.61 18.37 0.85
CA ARG A 636 -20.96 17.30 -0.09
C ARG A 636 -19.84 17.10 -1.08
N THR A 637 -19.69 15.91 -1.63
CA THR A 637 -18.74 15.61 -2.70
C THR A 637 -19.25 15.95 -4.10
N HIS A 638 -20.50 16.40 -4.19
CA HIS A 638 -21.14 16.80 -5.44
C HIS A 638 -21.85 18.14 -5.29
N GLY A 639 -21.66 19.03 -6.25
CA GLY A 639 -22.26 20.35 -6.31
C GLY A 639 -21.56 21.28 -7.30
N ARG A 640 -22.04 22.51 -7.44
CA ARG A 640 -21.53 23.47 -8.43
C ARG A 640 -20.45 24.39 -7.87
N ASN A 641 -20.55 24.70 -6.61
CA ASN A 641 -19.65 25.61 -5.90
C ASN A 641 -19.66 25.27 -4.42
N VAL A 642 -18.72 25.84 -3.68
CA VAL A 642 -18.53 25.54 -2.27
C VAL A 642 -19.77 25.90 -1.43
N GLU A 643 -20.49 26.97 -1.75
CA GLU A 643 -21.68 27.40 -1.03
C GLU A 643 -22.79 26.34 -1.11
N THR A 644 -23.07 25.80 -2.31
CA THR A 644 -24.07 24.74 -2.50
C THR A 644 -23.64 23.39 -1.96
N MET A 645 -22.31 23.14 -1.84
CA MET A 645 -21.77 21.93 -1.26
C MET A 645 -21.65 21.96 0.25
N THR A 646 -21.69 23.17 0.86
CA THR A 646 -21.53 23.32 2.31
C THR A 646 -22.71 22.69 3.08
N VAL A 647 -22.37 21.72 3.93
CA VAL A 647 -23.30 21.12 4.90
C VAL A 647 -23.25 21.85 6.22
N ARG A 648 -22.01 22.16 6.67
CA ARG A 648 -21.77 22.89 7.92
C ARG A 648 -20.42 23.61 7.89
N PHE A 649 -20.41 24.90 8.19
CA PHE A 649 -19.21 25.71 8.33
C PHE A 649 -19.43 26.84 9.35
N PRO A 650 -18.46 27.14 10.24
CA PRO A 650 -17.31 26.30 10.55
C PRO A 650 -17.69 25.06 11.36
N GLN A 651 -16.89 23.98 11.22
CA GLN A 651 -17.10 22.74 11.99
C GLN A 651 -16.19 22.68 13.22
N ALA A 652 -14.90 22.90 13.03
CA ALA A 652 -13.92 22.84 14.11
C ALA A 652 -12.76 23.81 13.90
N LEU A 653 -12.09 24.20 15.00
CA LEU A 653 -10.75 24.77 15.00
C LEU A 653 -9.76 23.61 15.10
N VAL A 654 -8.88 23.46 14.08
CA VAL A 654 -7.93 22.35 13.98
C VAL A 654 -6.60 22.73 14.63
N ILE A 655 -6.10 21.85 15.50
CA ILE A 655 -4.83 21.99 16.23
C ILE A 655 -4.00 20.74 16.04
N ASN A 656 -2.76 20.89 15.56
CA ASN A 656 -1.87 19.77 15.32
C ASN A 656 -0.81 19.66 16.41
N LEU A 657 -0.67 18.44 16.91
CA LEU A 657 0.36 18.02 17.86
C LEU A 657 1.31 17.02 17.18
N GLY A 658 2.41 16.67 17.85
CA GLY A 658 3.35 15.66 17.37
C GLY A 658 4.49 16.21 16.53
N GLU A 659 4.88 15.42 15.51
CA GLU A 659 6.12 15.65 14.74
C GLU A 659 5.96 16.69 13.62
N SER A 660 4.85 16.67 12.91
CA SER A 660 4.67 17.46 11.68
C SER A 660 4.90 18.96 11.87
N PRO A 661 4.32 19.66 12.88
CA PRO A 661 4.63 21.07 13.10
C PRO A 661 6.09 21.34 13.46
N LYS A 662 6.75 20.43 14.18
CA LYS A 662 8.18 20.56 14.53
C LYS A 662 9.09 20.45 13.32
N GLU A 663 8.76 19.57 12.38
CA GLU A 663 9.49 19.39 11.14
C GLU A 663 9.32 20.57 10.19
N THR A 664 8.10 21.12 10.13
CA THR A 664 7.80 22.28 9.29
C THR A 664 8.58 23.52 9.72
N TYR A 665 8.62 23.79 11.03
CA TYR A 665 9.22 25.00 11.58
C TYR A 665 10.63 24.77 12.14
N LYS A 666 11.55 24.21 11.32
CA LYS A 666 12.92 23.84 11.74
C LYS A 666 13.73 25.03 12.28
N ASP A 667 13.52 26.25 11.79
CA ASP A 667 14.31 27.43 12.11
C ASP A 667 13.67 28.36 13.14
N ARG A 668 12.44 28.06 13.60
CA ARG A 668 11.69 28.86 14.57
C ARG A 668 10.80 28.00 15.47
N LEU A 669 10.05 28.59 16.36
CA LEU A 669 9.07 27.92 17.22
C LEU A 669 7.92 27.34 16.39
N PRO A 670 7.44 26.08 16.66
CA PRO A 670 7.92 25.17 17.69
C PRO A 670 9.04 24.24 17.21
N LYS A 671 10.00 23.94 18.08
CA LYS A 671 11.02 22.89 17.87
C LYS A 671 10.79 21.67 18.75
N THR A 672 9.92 21.79 19.72
CA THR A 672 9.62 20.75 20.72
C THR A 672 8.13 20.66 21.00
N ARG A 673 7.67 19.50 21.50
CA ARG A 673 6.29 19.33 22.01
C ARG A 673 5.94 20.35 23.09
N MET A 674 6.92 20.73 23.93
CA MET A 674 6.73 21.81 24.93
C MET A 674 6.44 23.16 24.26
N GLY A 675 7.19 23.50 23.21
CA GLY A 675 6.99 24.72 22.42
C GLY A 675 5.64 24.73 21.71
N THR A 676 5.22 23.59 21.15
CA THR A 676 3.89 23.43 20.55
C THR A 676 2.78 23.72 21.56
N ALA A 677 2.84 23.08 22.74
CA ALA A 677 1.85 23.30 23.79
C ALA A 677 1.85 24.72 24.36
N ALA A 678 3.03 25.35 24.50
CA ALA A 678 3.16 26.74 24.94
C ALA A 678 2.49 27.70 23.96
N LEU A 679 2.70 27.52 22.67
CA LEU A 679 2.10 28.32 21.60
C LEU A 679 0.57 28.22 21.61
N ILE A 680 0.03 27.01 21.78
CA ILE A 680 -1.42 26.79 21.91
C ILE A 680 -1.97 27.52 23.14
N ARG A 681 -1.31 27.37 24.31
CA ARG A 681 -1.72 28.06 25.54
C ARG A 681 -1.73 29.57 25.40
N GLN A 682 -0.69 30.12 24.78
CA GLN A 682 -0.59 31.57 24.59
C GLN A 682 -1.77 32.04 23.73
N ALA A 683 -2.06 31.36 22.62
CA ALA A 683 -3.13 31.75 21.72
C ALA A 683 -4.53 31.73 22.39
N PHE A 684 -4.86 30.64 23.14
CA PHE A 684 -6.11 30.57 23.90
C PHE A 684 -6.18 31.59 25.03
N SER A 685 -5.07 31.83 25.74
CA SER A 685 -5.01 32.81 26.81
C SER A 685 -5.22 34.25 26.27
N ASP A 686 -4.60 34.58 25.14
CA ASP A 686 -4.78 35.89 24.49
C ASP A 686 -6.24 36.12 24.05
N ALA A 687 -6.86 35.09 23.49
CA ALA A 687 -8.26 35.16 23.09
C ALA A 687 -9.21 35.26 24.32
N ALA A 688 -8.96 34.49 25.37
CA ALA A 688 -9.73 34.57 26.60
C ALA A 688 -9.61 35.96 27.28
N ASN A 689 -8.41 36.55 27.32
CA ASN A 689 -8.17 37.88 27.84
C ASN A 689 -8.86 38.97 26.98
N ALA A 690 -8.82 38.83 25.65
CA ALA A 690 -9.51 39.75 24.75
C ALA A 690 -11.02 39.70 24.95
N LYS A 691 -11.59 38.50 25.14
CA LYS A 691 -13.01 38.32 25.45
C LYS A 691 -13.42 38.99 26.77
N LYS A 692 -12.69 38.75 27.86
CA LYS A 692 -12.93 39.39 29.15
C LYS A 692 -12.86 40.90 29.04
N LYS A 693 -11.90 41.47 28.31
CA LYS A 693 -11.77 42.89 28.04
C LYS A 693 -12.99 43.42 27.30
N ALA A 694 -13.47 42.76 26.27
CA ALA A 694 -14.67 43.16 25.54
C ALA A 694 -15.94 43.13 26.39
N GLU A 695 -16.11 42.13 27.23
CA GLU A 695 -17.24 42.03 28.18
C GLU A 695 -17.18 43.12 29.28
N GLY A 696 -16.00 43.56 29.69
CA GLY A 696 -15.80 44.60 30.72
C GLY A 696 -15.86 46.05 30.22
N THR A 697 -15.83 46.27 28.90
CA THR A 697 -15.85 47.62 28.32
C THR A 697 -17.27 48.12 28.23
N LYS A 698 -17.60 49.16 29.07
CA LYS A 698 -18.92 49.84 29.08
C LYS A 698 -19.16 50.73 27.86
N ASP A 699 -18.13 51.08 27.16
CA ASP A 699 -18.19 51.99 26.02
C ASP A 699 -18.43 51.19 24.72
N LYS A 700 -19.72 51.16 24.32
CA LYS A 700 -20.17 50.42 23.12
C LYS A 700 -19.77 51.10 21.80
N ASP A 701 -19.30 52.33 21.85
CA ASP A 701 -18.94 53.15 20.69
C ASP A 701 -17.47 53.11 20.31
N SER A 702 -16.62 52.46 21.11
CA SER A 702 -15.21 52.27 20.74
C SER A 702 -15.12 51.09 19.77
N PRO A 703 -14.58 51.27 18.55
CA PRO A 703 -14.39 50.16 17.61
C PRO A 703 -13.49 49.09 18.24
N ALA A 704 -14.03 47.93 18.52
CA ALA A 704 -13.24 46.82 19.01
C ALA A 704 -12.15 46.49 18.00
N ASP A 705 -10.91 46.36 18.48
CA ASP A 705 -9.77 45.87 17.67
C ASP A 705 -10.07 44.45 17.19
N ARG A 706 -10.66 44.34 16.00
CA ARG A 706 -11.14 43.09 15.43
C ARG A 706 -9.95 42.22 14.99
N SER A 707 -9.89 41.00 15.49
CA SER A 707 -8.88 39.99 15.09
C SER A 707 -9.53 38.68 14.74
N LEU A 708 -9.47 38.27 13.44
CA LEU A 708 -10.04 37.03 12.95
C LEU A 708 -9.47 35.81 13.71
N LYS A 709 -8.18 35.82 14.04
CA LYS A 709 -7.57 34.74 14.87
C LYS A 709 -8.26 34.63 16.22
N LYS A 710 -8.47 35.75 16.92
CA LYS A 710 -9.16 35.75 18.24
C LYS A 710 -10.62 35.35 18.13
N GLU A 711 -11.31 35.71 17.04
CA GLU A 711 -12.70 35.28 16.78
C GLU A 711 -12.80 33.75 16.68
N SER A 712 -11.90 33.08 15.94
CA SER A 712 -11.86 31.62 15.82
C SER A 712 -11.64 30.93 17.17
N PHE A 713 -10.69 31.43 17.98
CA PHE A 713 -10.53 30.95 19.37
C PHE A 713 -11.74 31.24 20.23
N GLY A 714 -12.39 32.37 20.05
CA GLY A 714 -13.65 32.74 20.76
C GLY A 714 -14.76 31.73 20.48
N LEU A 715 -14.95 31.32 19.23
CA LEU A 715 -15.92 30.26 18.87
C LEU A 715 -15.62 28.93 19.58
N ALA A 716 -14.33 28.55 19.68
CA ALA A 716 -13.92 27.34 20.39
C ALA A 716 -14.12 27.46 21.91
N LEU A 717 -13.75 28.58 22.52
CA LEU A 717 -13.98 28.85 23.95
C LEU A 717 -15.46 28.91 24.31
N ASP A 718 -16.32 29.40 23.40
CA ASP A 718 -17.76 29.42 23.54
C ASP A 718 -18.41 28.05 23.26
N LYS A 719 -17.64 27.06 22.86
CA LYS A 719 -18.12 25.72 22.43
C LYS A 719 -19.11 25.77 21.26
N LYS A 720 -19.07 26.84 20.45
CA LYS A 720 -19.87 26.97 19.23
C LYS A 720 -19.38 26.08 18.13
N ILE A 721 -18.07 25.76 18.16
CA ILE A 721 -17.39 24.80 17.29
C ILE A 721 -16.56 23.84 18.11
N GLN A 722 -16.25 22.68 17.56
CA GLN A 722 -15.33 21.73 18.17
C GLN A 722 -13.88 22.25 18.09
N THR A 723 -13.03 21.79 19.01
CA THR A 723 -11.57 21.92 18.89
C THR A 723 -11.02 20.55 18.56
N LEU A 724 -10.54 20.37 17.33
CA LEU A 724 -10.04 19.11 16.82
C LEU A 724 -8.53 19.03 17.00
N PHE A 725 -8.06 18.23 17.96
CA PHE A 725 -6.64 17.96 18.16
C PHE A 725 -6.19 16.78 17.31
N ALA A 726 -5.33 16.99 16.33
CA ALA A 726 -4.69 15.93 15.56
C ALA A 726 -3.45 15.43 16.30
N ALA A 727 -3.49 14.19 16.77
CA ALA A 727 -2.44 13.55 17.57
C ALA A 727 -2.40 12.04 17.30
N GLN A 728 -1.22 11.51 17.00
CA GLN A 728 -1.03 10.07 16.75
C GLN A 728 -0.60 9.32 18.01
N GLN A 729 0.39 9.85 18.73
CA GLN A 729 1.02 9.19 19.87
C GLN A 729 0.24 9.42 21.17
N ALA A 730 0.34 8.47 22.09
CA ALA A 730 -0.38 8.48 23.35
C ALA A 730 -0.11 9.73 24.21
N ASP A 731 1.13 10.19 24.28
CA ASP A 731 1.50 11.39 25.05
C ASP A 731 1.01 12.69 24.38
N ASP A 732 0.94 12.77 23.07
CA ASP A 732 0.34 13.89 22.33
C ASP A 732 -1.20 13.90 22.52
N ILE A 733 -1.86 12.73 22.49
CA ILE A 733 -3.28 12.58 22.80
C ILE A 733 -3.58 13.09 24.22
N LEU A 734 -2.80 12.66 25.21
CA LEU A 734 -2.93 13.11 26.60
C LEU A 734 -2.66 14.62 26.75
N THR A 735 -1.78 15.18 25.93
CA THR A 735 -1.54 16.63 25.89
C THR A 735 -2.75 17.36 25.34
N GLY A 736 -3.38 16.89 24.26
CA GLY A 736 -4.63 17.43 23.73
C GLY A 736 -5.75 17.42 24.77
N LEU A 737 -5.92 16.29 25.48
CA LEU A 737 -6.90 16.17 26.57
C LEU A 737 -6.61 17.12 27.74
N ARG A 738 -5.34 17.35 28.06
CA ARG A 738 -4.92 18.28 29.11
C ARG A 738 -5.25 19.72 28.75
N LEU A 739 -4.90 20.14 27.51
CA LEU A 739 -5.23 21.47 26.99
C LEU A 739 -6.75 21.68 26.90
N SER A 740 -7.50 20.67 26.47
CA SER A 740 -8.96 20.72 26.43
C SER A 740 -9.56 21.01 27.82
N ARG A 741 -9.09 20.33 28.86
CA ARG A 741 -9.55 20.57 30.26
C ARG A 741 -9.13 21.95 30.77
N GLU A 742 -7.91 22.38 30.46
CA GLU A 742 -7.36 23.68 30.89
C GLU A 742 -8.21 24.85 30.41
N PHE A 743 -8.72 24.78 29.18
CA PHE A 743 -9.51 25.86 28.57
C PHE A 743 -11.02 25.55 28.48
N GLY A 744 -11.44 24.38 28.96
CA GLY A 744 -12.86 23.99 28.96
C GLY A 744 -13.43 23.80 27.57
N LEU A 745 -12.65 23.26 26.61
CA LEU A 745 -13.02 23.14 25.20
C LEU A 745 -13.96 21.97 24.92
N ASP A 746 -14.74 22.11 23.87
CA ASP A 746 -15.51 21.01 23.26
C ASP A 746 -14.57 20.26 22.29
N ALA A 747 -13.76 19.35 22.85
CA ALA A 747 -12.68 18.71 22.14
C ALA A 747 -13.08 17.45 21.37
N ALA A 748 -12.36 17.20 20.30
CA ALA A 748 -12.30 15.92 19.61
C ALA A 748 -10.82 15.59 19.31
N ILE A 749 -10.48 14.31 19.14
CA ILE A 749 -9.14 13.87 18.79
C ILE A 749 -9.18 13.26 17.39
N ALA A 750 -8.31 13.72 16.50
CA ALA A 750 -8.09 13.11 15.18
C ALA A 750 -6.83 12.26 15.20
N LEU A 751 -6.80 11.27 14.31
CA LEU A 751 -5.71 10.31 14.03
C LEU A 751 -5.64 9.20 15.08
N ALA A 752 -5.07 9.42 16.27
CA ALA A 752 -5.04 8.49 17.41
C ALA A 752 -4.51 7.08 17.09
N ALA A 753 -3.40 6.95 16.35
CA ALA A 753 -2.80 5.65 16.04
C ALA A 753 -2.47 4.82 17.30
N GLU A 754 -2.08 5.49 18.39
CA GLU A 754 -1.82 4.87 19.70
C GLU A 754 -3.00 5.03 20.67
N GLY A 755 -4.21 5.32 20.19
CA GLY A 755 -5.39 5.53 21.02
C GLY A 755 -5.70 4.36 21.95
N TYR A 756 -5.40 3.12 21.53
CA TYR A 756 -5.58 1.92 22.35
C TYR A 756 -4.72 1.92 23.62
N LEU A 757 -3.60 2.64 23.66
CA LEU A 757 -2.73 2.74 24.82
C LEU A 757 -3.33 3.63 25.94
N VAL A 758 -4.18 4.58 25.56
CA VAL A 758 -4.80 5.58 26.44
C VAL A 758 -6.32 5.55 26.39
N ARG A 759 -6.88 4.37 26.12
CA ARG A 759 -8.34 4.20 25.93
C ARG A 759 -9.14 4.52 27.19
N GLU A 760 -8.58 4.31 28.38
CA GLU A 760 -9.25 4.63 29.65
C GLU A 760 -9.38 6.16 29.83
N GLU A 761 -8.33 6.91 29.50
CA GLU A 761 -8.30 8.37 29.56
C GLU A 761 -9.23 9.00 28.52
N LEU A 762 -9.25 8.42 27.30
CA LEU A 762 -10.17 8.84 26.25
C LEU A 762 -11.64 8.57 26.64
N ALA A 763 -11.93 7.40 27.18
CA ALA A 763 -13.28 7.04 27.65
C ALA A 763 -13.73 7.95 28.81
N ALA A 764 -12.85 8.24 29.77
CA ALA A 764 -13.13 9.16 30.88
C ALA A 764 -13.38 10.60 30.39
N ALA A 765 -12.65 11.03 29.37
CA ALA A 765 -12.82 12.37 28.79
C ALA A 765 -14.07 12.47 27.90
N LYS A 766 -14.65 11.36 27.45
CA LYS A 766 -15.83 11.28 26.56
C LYS A 766 -15.67 12.10 25.28
N VAL A 767 -14.45 12.17 24.77
CA VAL A 767 -14.14 12.89 23.53
C VAL A 767 -14.36 11.97 22.31
N PRO A 768 -14.99 12.45 21.23
CA PRO A 768 -15.13 11.70 20.00
C PRO A 768 -13.78 11.62 19.24
N LEU A 769 -13.63 10.55 18.46
CA LEU A 769 -12.42 10.28 17.69
C LEU A 769 -12.71 10.29 16.18
N PHE A 770 -11.77 10.86 15.43
CA PHE A 770 -11.65 10.79 13.99
C PHE A 770 -10.44 9.90 13.68
N LEU A 771 -10.67 8.58 13.64
CA LEU A 771 -9.60 7.58 13.67
C LEU A 771 -8.93 7.38 12.31
N HIS A 772 -7.58 7.49 12.29
CA HIS A 772 -6.72 7.17 11.16
C HIS A 772 -5.27 6.94 11.64
N PRO A 773 -4.50 6.01 11.05
CA PRO A 773 -4.92 5.01 10.07
C PRO A 773 -5.54 3.78 10.75
N THR A 774 -6.47 3.13 10.06
CA THR A 774 -6.96 1.79 10.41
C THR A 774 -6.36 0.74 9.48
N MET A 775 -6.11 1.06 8.22
CA MET A 775 -5.22 0.33 7.32
C MET A 775 -3.81 0.91 7.51
N GLN A 776 -3.06 0.27 8.27
CA GLN A 776 -1.90 0.70 8.95
C GLN A 776 -0.69 1.16 8.14
N ARG A 777 0.20 1.90 8.76
CA ARG A 777 1.45 2.42 8.26
C ARG A 777 2.58 2.35 9.28
N ALA A 778 2.87 1.14 9.75
CA ALA A 778 3.95 0.88 10.71
C ALA A 778 5.35 1.20 10.13
N GLY A 779 5.45 2.03 9.13
CA GLY A 779 6.73 2.38 8.54
C GLY A 779 6.87 3.86 8.23
N GLY A 780 5.74 4.61 8.25
CA GLY A 780 5.72 5.98 7.75
C GLY A 780 6.42 7.01 8.62
N SER A 781 6.40 6.82 9.94
CA SER A 781 7.08 7.67 10.92
C SER A 781 7.10 7.00 12.28
N LEU A 782 7.80 7.60 13.26
CA LEU A 782 7.71 7.17 14.65
C LEU A 782 6.30 7.33 15.23
N GLU A 783 5.52 8.29 14.72
CA GLU A 783 4.14 8.52 15.19
C GLU A 783 3.20 7.35 14.94
N THR A 784 3.45 6.52 13.93
CA THR A 784 2.60 5.38 13.58
C THR A 784 3.28 4.03 13.80
N TYR A 785 4.51 4.02 14.32
CA TYR A 785 5.30 2.82 14.49
C TYR A 785 4.65 1.79 15.43
N HIS A 786 3.92 2.25 16.44
CA HIS A 786 3.21 1.39 17.39
C HIS A 786 1.73 1.15 17.02
N SER A 787 1.30 1.57 15.83
CA SER A 787 -0.10 1.40 15.43
C SER A 787 -0.52 -0.08 15.42
N HIS A 788 -1.83 -0.31 15.64
CA HIS A 788 -2.41 -1.64 15.72
C HIS A 788 -3.75 -1.68 14.97
N LEU A 789 -3.95 -2.65 14.09
CA LEU A 789 -5.17 -2.76 13.27
C LEU A 789 -6.44 -2.99 14.11
N GLY A 790 -6.32 -3.54 15.32
CA GLY A 790 -7.40 -3.68 16.30
C GLY A 790 -7.70 -2.41 17.11
N ASN A 791 -7.06 -1.28 16.83
CA ASN A 791 -7.25 -0.03 17.57
C ASN A 791 -8.72 0.41 17.57
N ALA A 792 -9.37 0.45 16.40
CA ALA A 792 -10.79 0.80 16.28
C ALA A 792 -11.70 -0.09 17.15
N SER A 793 -11.46 -1.40 17.17
CA SER A 793 -12.19 -2.35 17.99
C SER A 793 -12.01 -2.07 19.49
N SER A 794 -10.78 -1.86 19.93
CA SER A 794 -10.44 -1.58 21.33
C SER A 794 -11.11 -0.30 21.85
N LEU A 795 -11.10 0.75 21.00
CA LEU A 795 -11.74 2.04 21.34
C LEU A 795 -13.26 1.94 21.36
N ALA A 796 -13.87 1.23 20.40
CA ALA A 796 -15.31 1.01 20.35
C ALA A 796 -15.82 0.15 21.53
N ASP A 797 -15.03 -0.85 21.96
CA ASP A 797 -15.36 -1.65 23.14
C ASP A 797 -15.32 -0.82 24.44
N ALA A 798 -14.47 0.19 24.50
CA ALA A 798 -14.44 1.19 25.56
C ALA A 798 -15.57 2.24 25.44
N LYS A 799 -16.50 2.06 24.48
CA LYS A 799 -17.64 2.94 24.20
C LYS A 799 -17.26 4.37 23.86
N ILE A 800 -16.11 4.55 23.26
CA ILE A 800 -15.64 5.85 22.76
C ILE A 800 -16.31 6.10 21.40
N PRO A 801 -17.02 7.23 21.21
CA PRO A 801 -17.57 7.58 19.91
C PRO A 801 -16.45 7.74 18.90
N LEU A 802 -16.52 7.04 17.75
CA LEU A 802 -15.48 7.13 16.76
C LEU A 802 -16.05 7.11 15.32
N ALA A 803 -15.37 7.84 14.45
CA ALA A 803 -15.52 7.76 13.00
C ALA A 803 -14.19 7.28 12.41
N ILE A 804 -14.26 6.50 11.33
CA ILE A 804 -13.08 6.10 10.53
C ILE A 804 -12.96 7.08 9.38
N THR A 805 -11.70 7.51 9.09
CA THR A 805 -11.42 8.58 8.13
C THR A 805 -10.31 8.20 7.16
N SER A 806 -10.19 8.92 6.04
CA SER A 806 -9.06 8.76 5.11
C SER A 806 -7.81 9.54 5.53
N GLY A 807 -7.95 10.52 6.41
CA GLY A 807 -6.83 11.32 6.94
C GLY A 807 -6.18 12.25 5.93
N ALA A 808 -4.88 12.48 6.11
CA ALA A 808 -4.08 13.40 5.31
C ALA A 808 -2.90 12.66 4.69
N GLU A 809 -2.87 12.55 3.36
CA GLU A 809 -1.82 11.88 2.62
C GLU A 809 -0.92 12.90 1.91
N GLY A 810 0.37 12.77 2.12
CA GLY A 810 1.36 13.69 1.55
C GLY A 810 1.90 13.29 0.17
N TYR A 811 1.64 12.07 -0.28
CA TYR A 811 2.25 11.51 -1.49
C TYR A 811 1.33 10.47 -2.17
N VAL A 812 1.88 9.42 -2.78
CA VAL A 812 1.12 8.34 -3.42
C VAL A 812 0.76 7.27 -2.38
N PRO A 813 -0.50 6.85 -2.30
CA PRO A 813 -1.70 7.42 -2.91
C PRO A 813 -2.04 8.79 -2.31
N LYS A 814 -2.75 9.65 -3.05
CA LYS A 814 -3.06 11.01 -2.58
C LYS A 814 -4.19 11.05 -1.56
N THR A 815 -5.09 10.07 -1.61
CA THR A 815 -6.12 9.89 -0.59
C THR A 815 -6.36 8.41 -0.33
N ARG A 816 -6.91 8.08 0.81
CA ARG A 816 -7.41 6.73 1.11
C ARG A 816 -8.93 6.69 0.89
N VAL A 817 -9.46 5.51 0.78
CA VAL A 817 -10.91 5.30 0.67
C VAL A 817 -11.43 4.82 2.02
N ALA A 818 -12.23 5.64 2.70
CA ALA A 818 -12.74 5.34 4.04
C ALA A 818 -13.44 3.96 4.13
N ARG A 819 -14.06 3.50 3.03
CA ARG A 819 -14.66 2.17 2.92
C ARG A 819 -13.64 1.04 3.14
N PHE A 820 -12.43 1.16 2.61
CA PHE A 820 -11.38 0.15 2.77
C PHE A 820 -10.70 0.24 4.13
N GLU A 821 -10.58 1.45 4.68
CA GLU A 821 -10.15 1.65 6.07
C GLU A 821 -11.13 0.96 7.04
N ALA A 822 -12.44 1.11 6.80
CA ALA A 822 -13.48 0.46 7.59
C ALA A 822 -13.46 -1.07 7.42
N ALA A 823 -13.19 -1.59 6.22
CA ALA A 823 -13.07 -3.03 5.96
C ALA A 823 -11.94 -3.65 6.81
N ILE A 824 -10.77 -3.01 6.85
CA ILE A 824 -9.65 -3.47 7.70
C ILE A 824 -10.04 -3.41 9.19
N ALA A 825 -10.66 -2.34 9.65
CA ALA A 825 -11.14 -2.26 11.03
C ALA A 825 -12.16 -3.36 11.35
N ALA A 826 -13.07 -3.65 10.41
CA ALA A 826 -14.07 -4.70 10.57
C ALA A 826 -13.44 -6.08 10.81
N ILE A 827 -12.47 -6.47 9.98
CA ILE A 827 -11.79 -7.77 10.08
C ILE A 827 -10.86 -7.85 11.30
N HIS A 828 -10.45 -6.72 11.86
CA HIS A 828 -9.62 -6.66 13.06
C HIS A 828 -10.43 -6.39 14.33
N GLY A 829 -11.68 -6.90 14.37
CA GLY A 829 -12.48 -7.03 15.57
C GLY A 829 -13.57 -5.99 15.77
N LEU A 830 -13.65 -4.95 14.91
CA LEU A 830 -14.75 -3.98 14.99
C LEU A 830 -16.08 -4.62 14.54
N GLY A 831 -16.02 -5.51 13.54
CA GLY A 831 -17.18 -6.17 12.94
C GLY A 831 -17.86 -5.29 11.88
N PHE A 832 -18.66 -5.93 11.01
CA PHE A 832 -19.25 -5.29 9.83
C PHE A 832 -20.14 -4.08 10.19
N GLU A 833 -21.12 -4.28 11.07
CA GLU A 833 -22.13 -3.27 11.40
C GLU A 833 -21.53 -2.02 12.04
N ARG A 834 -20.59 -2.20 13.00
CA ARG A 834 -19.91 -1.08 13.64
C ARG A 834 -18.96 -0.35 12.70
N ALA A 835 -18.29 -1.08 11.82
CA ALA A 835 -17.39 -0.49 10.85
C ALA A 835 -18.17 0.34 9.80
N LEU A 836 -19.33 -0.15 9.36
CA LEU A 836 -20.23 0.60 8.48
C LEU A 836 -20.78 1.84 9.20
N SER A 837 -21.19 1.72 10.46
CA SER A 837 -21.64 2.86 11.26
C SER A 837 -20.53 3.92 11.41
N ALA A 838 -19.28 3.50 11.60
CA ALA A 838 -18.13 4.38 11.77
C ALA A 838 -17.79 5.26 10.54
N ILE A 839 -18.28 4.88 9.34
CA ILE A 839 -18.17 5.67 8.11
C ILE A 839 -19.52 6.19 7.61
N SER A 840 -20.56 6.17 8.45
CA SER A 840 -21.92 6.66 8.14
C SER A 840 -22.55 7.33 9.35
N LEU A 841 -23.35 6.64 10.16
CA LEU A 841 -24.11 7.22 11.25
C LEU A 841 -23.22 7.74 12.39
N ASP A 842 -22.20 7.00 12.79
CA ASP A 842 -21.31 7.48 13.87
C ASP A 842 -20.43 8.63 13.38
N ALA A 843 -19.99 8.61 12.11
CA ALA A 843 -19.35 9.77 11.48
C ALA A 843 -20.27 10.99 11.46
N ALA A 844 -21.55 10.81 11.10
CA ALA A 844 -22.54 11.89 11.16
C ALA A 844 -22.73 12.44 12.57
N LYS A 845 -22.80 11.58 13.60
CA LYS A 845 -22.93 12.00 15.02
C LYS A 845 -21.72 12.79 15.49
N VAL A 846 -20.52 12.31 15.19
CA VAL A 846 -19.27 12.99 15.56
C VAL A 846 -19.20 14.38 14.90
N LEU A 847 -19.69 14.51 13.67
CA LEU A 847 -19.80 15.78 12.93
C LEU A 847 -21.06 16.58 13.28
N ARG A 848 -21.99 16.02 14.07
CA ARG A 848 -23.27 16.65 14.48
C ARG A 848 -24.16 17.03 13.29
N ILE A 849 -24.29 16.10 12.33
CA ILE A 849 -25.14 16.20 11.15
C ILE A 849 -26.06 14.98 11.01
N ASP A 850 -26.18 14.20 12.09
CA ASP A 850 -26.94 12.94 12.13
C ASP A 850 -28.46 13.13 12.09
N ASP A 851 -28.92 14.36 12.27
CA ASP A 851 -30.31 14.76 12.04
C ASP A 851 -30.69 14.63 10.54
N ARG A 852 -29.74 14.73 9.63
CA ARG A 852 -29.95 14.73 8.18
C ARG A 852 -29.28 13.58 7.44
N TYR A 853 -28.10 13.10 7.91
CA TYR A 853 -27.23 12.16 7.21
C TYR A 853 -26.90 10.90 8.03
N GLY A 854 -26.25 9.93 7.40
CA GLY A 854 -25.59 8.79 8.02
C GLY A 854 -26.45 7.55 8.24
N SER A 855 -27.75 7.58 8.04
CA SER A 855 -28.64 6.42 8.11
C SER A 855 -29.80 6.53 7.12
N LEU A 856 -30.39 5.36 6.79
CA LEU A 856 -31.58 5.31 5.93
C LEU A 856 -32.84 5.32 6.79
N GLU A 857 -33.36 6.52 7.03
CA GLU A 857 -34.58 6.76 7.83
C GLU A 857 -35.47 7.75 7.11
N PRO A 858 -36.83 7.58 7.20
CA PRO A 858 -37.77 8.53 6.63
C PRO A 858 -37.50 9.96 7.11
N GLY A 859 -37.52 10.92 6.16
CA GLY A 859 -37.31 12.34 6.43
C GLY A 859 -35.86 12.80 6.29
N LYS A 860 -34.85 11.90 6.35
CA LYS A 860 -33.45 12.24 6.12
C LYS A 860 -33.18 12.53 4.64
N VAL A 861 -32.05 13.18 4.38
CA VAL A 861 -31.54 13.40 3.04
C VAL A 861 -31.29 12.07 2.35
N ALA A 862 -31.72 11.94 1.11
CA ALA A 862 -31.51 10.72 0.34
C ALA A 862 -30.10 10.67 -0.27
N ASP A 863 -29.14 10.42 0.59
CA ASP A 863 -27.76 10.07 0.23
C ASP A 863 -27.59 8.55 0.37
N LEU A 864 -27.35 7.86 -0.77
CA LEU A 864 -27.33 6.40 -0.83
C LEU A 864 -26.23 5.91 -1.75
N VAL A 865 -25.71 4.73 -1.44
CA VAL A 865 -24.73 4.02 -2.27
C VAL A 865 -25.24 2.61 -2.59
N LEU A 866 -25.19 2.25 -3.84
CA LEU A 866 -25.62 0.95 -4.37
C LEU A 866 -24.39 0.15 -4.81
N TYR A 867 -24.37 -1.14 -4.46
CA TYR A 867 -23.24 -2.03 -4.74
C TYR A 867 -23.70 -3.30 -5.46
N ASP A 868 -22.80 -3.88 -6.26
CA ASP A 868 -22.99 -5.19 -6.90
C ASP A 868 -22.61 -6.38 -5.99
N GLY A 869 -22.00 -6.12 -4.84
CA GLY A 869 -21.56 -7.09 -3.84
C GLY A 869 -21.51 -6.51 -2.43
N ASP A 870 -20.79 -7.17 -1.54
CA ASP A 870 -20.57 -6.69 -0.18
C ASP A 870 -19.77 -5.36 -0.19
N PRO A 871 -20.20 -4.31 0.53
CA PRO A 871 -19.53 -3.02 0.56
C PRO A 871 -18.04 -3.05 0.94
N PHE A 872 -17.60 -4.02 1.74
CA PHE A 872 -16.23 -4.12 2.22
C PHE A 872 -15.33 -5.00 1.36
N GLU A 873 -15.90 -5.81 0.45
CA GLU A 873 -15.09 -6.60 -0.47
C GLU A 873 -14.37 -5.71 -1.48
N TYR A 874 -13.07 -5.97 -1.67
CA TYR A 874 -12.23 -5.16 -2.57
C TYR A 874 -12.66 -5.24 -4.02
N ALA A 875 -13.19 -6.39 -4.44
CA ALA A 875 -13.70 -6.61 -5.80
C ALA A 875 -15.07 -5.99 -6.06
N THR A 876 -15.78 -5.53 -5.01
CA THR A 876 -17.11 -4.93 -5.14
C THR A 876 -17.05 -3.53 -5.72
N HIS A 877 -17.91 -3.29 -6.71
CA HIS A 877 -18.11 -1.97 -7.28
C HIS A 877 -19.23 -1.19 -6.58
N VAL A 878 -19.04 0.11 -6.49
CA VAL A 878 -20.13 1.05 -6.34
C VAL A 878 -20.80 1.20 -7.71
N THR A 879 -22.04 0.76 -7.83
CA THR A 879 -22.77 0.80 -9.10
C THR A 879 -23.46 2.13 -9.34
N HIS A 880 -24.02 2.72 -8.26
CA HIS A 880 -24.68 4.01 -8.30
C HIS A 880 -24.44 4.79 -7.01
N VAL A 881 -24.42 6.10 -7.12
CA VAL A 881 -24.40 7.01 -5.96
C VAL A 881 -25.52 8.03 -6.13
N VAL A 882 -26.27 8.20 -5.07
CA VAL A 882 -27.34 9.21 -4.95
C VAL A 882 -26.90 10.25 -3.93
N VAL A 883 -26.95 11.52 -4.28
CA VAL A 883 -26.68 12.66 -3.40
C VAL A 883 -27.86 13.60 -3.47
N ASP A 884 -28.41 13.97 -2.32
CA ASP A 884 -29.57 14.86 -2.22
C ASP A 884 -30.76 14.38 -3.07
N GLY A 885 -30.97 13.07 -3.11
CA GLY A 885 -32.02 12.41 -3.88
C GLY A 885 -31.83 12.40 -5.40
N ARG A 886 -30.66 12.76 -5.89
CA ARG A 886 -30.34 12.73 -7.32
C ARG A 886 -29.29 11.67 -7.62
N LEU A 887 -29.48 10.92 -8.69
CA LEU A 887 -28.48 9.98 -9.20
C LEU A 887 -27.32 10.76 -9.82
N VAL A 888 -26.18 10.81 -9.13
CA VAL A 888 -25.01 11.61 -9.56
C VAL A 888 -23.87 10.76 -10.13
N HIS A 889 -23.90 9.45 -9.89
CA HIS A 889 -22.96 8.50 -10.47
C HIS A 889 -23.67 7.21 -10.87
N SER A 890 -23.39 6.73 -12.06
CA SER A 890 -23.74 5.40 -12.53
C SER A 890 -22.53 4.78 -13.20
N ARG A 891 -22.10 3.61 -12.74
CA ARG A 891 -20.97 2.89 -13.33
C ARG A 891 -21.23 2.48 -14.78
N ALA A 892 -22.50 2.23 -15.13
CA ALA A 892 -22.90 1.89 -16.50
C ALA A 892 -22.67 3.04 -17.48
N ASP A 893 -22.71 4.29 -17.00
CA ASP A 893 -22.42 5.47 -17.78
C ASP A 893 -20.91 5.70 -17.98
N ARG A 894 -20.08 5.06 -17.19
CA ARG A 894 -18.67 4.80 -17.52
C ARG A 894 -18.63 3.86 -18.72
N LYS A 895 -19.02 4.33 -19.89
CA LYS A 895 -18.68 3.62 -21.12
C LYS A 895 -17.18 3.33 -21.03
N PRO A 896 -16.73 2.11 -21.33
CA PRO A 896 -15.33 1.91 -21.67
C PRO A 896 -15.09 2.85 -22.85
N ILE A 897 -14.59 4.06 -22.54
CA ILE A 897 -14.23 5.01 -23.57
C ILE A 897 -13.24 4.26 -24.44
N PRO A 898 -13.49 4.03 -25.73
CA PRO A 898 -12.53 3.37 -26.59
C PRO A 898 -11.16 4.01 -26.38
N LEU A 899 -10.11 3.23 -26.33
CA LEU A 899 -8.76 3.72 -26.03
C LEU A 899 -8.42 5.00 -26.81
N ALA A 900 -8.83 5.07 -28.07
CA ALA A 900 -8.69 6.27 -28.92
C ALA A 900 -9.42 7.51 -28.36
N GLN A 901 -10.58 7.34 -27.74
CA GLN A 901 -11.31 8.46 -27.13
C GLN A 901 -10.77 8.82 -25.74
N ARG A 902 -10.28 7.86 -24.97
CA ARG A 902 -9.57 8.12 -23.70
C ARG A 902 -8.28 8.93 -23.96
N LEU A 903 -7.56 8.61 -25.00
CA LEU A 903 -6.38 9.36 -25.45
C LEU A 903 -6.73 10.80 -25.88
N PHE A 904 -7.87 10.99 -26.51
CA PHE A 904 -8.33 12.29 -26.96
C PHE A 904 -8.79 13.18 -25.78
N TRP A 905 -9.56 12.65 -24.82
CA TRP A 905 -10.03 13.41 -23.67
C TRP A 905 -8.92 13.75 -22.68
N SER A 906 -7.93 12.87 -22.45
CA SER A 906 -6.77 13.20 -21.61
C SER A 906 -5.87 14.29 -22.23
N SER A 907 -5.98 14.53 -23.54
CA SER A 907 -5.28 15.63 -24.23
C SER A 907 -6.09 16.93 -24.24
N LEU A 908 -7.41 16.88 -24.01
CA LEU A 908 -8.30 18.05 -23.98
C LEU A 908 -8.53 18.62 -22.57
N GLU A 909 -8.33 17.83 -21.52
CA GLU A 909 -8.38 18.29 -20.12
C GLU A 909 -7.09 18.98 -19.67
N MET A 910 -6.05 19.01 -20.51
CA MET A 910 -4.94 19.93 -20.26
C MET A 910 -5.35 21.33 -20.75
N PRO A 911 -5.50 22.31 -19.87
CA PRO A 911 -5.65 23.68 -20.32
C PRO A 911 -4.45 24.01 -21.17
N CYS A 912 -4.70 24.43 -22.40
CA CYS A 912 -3.71 25.01 -23.29
C CYS A 912 -3.06 26.21 -22.58
N CYS A 913 -1.95 25.98 -21.85
CA CYS A 913 -1.02 27.04 -21.51
C CYS A 913 -0.26 27.44 -22.75
N LEU A 914 -0.97 28.09 -23.71
CA LEU A 914 -0.39 29.02 -24.65
C LEU A 914 -0.50 30.38 -23.98
N GLY A 915 0.57 30.79 -23.34
CA GLY A 915 0.67 32.15 -22.82
C GLY A 915 1.87 32.23 -21.85
N TRP A 916 3.07 32.39 -22.42
CA TRP A 916 4.31 32.96 -21.88
C TRP A 916 4.90 32.39 -20.61
#